data_7c2486ebb6c0c58c6256c09dc6ff3782
#
_entry.id   7c2486ebb6c0c58c6256c09dc6ff3782
#
_cell.length_a   1.000
_cell.length_b   1.000
_cell.length_c   1.000
_cell.angle_alpha   90.00
_cell.angle_beta   90.00
_cell.angle_gamma   90.00
#
_symmetry.space_group_name_H-M   'P 1'
#
loop_
_entity.id
_entity.type
_entity.pdbx_description
1 polymer ?
#
loop_
_entity_poly.entity_id
_entity_poly.type
_entity_poly.pdbx_seq_one_letter_code
_entity_poly.pdbx_strand_id
1 'polypeptide(L)'
;MKNMYFKGSIVAGIGVAIALSGFQWGSAPKYKPRKTDPAQSAEGVMWWYKTMKANQITGEVDPADYYQAWNQVRKEKNSNKSLGLQWEEMGPWNVGGRTRAILIDKNNPNRMYAGSVTGGLFYSNDGGNTWNIYNAELNNTCISTICQTSNGRIFVGTGSTAEVNLAGNANSTGSVGGGIFEITGNGNFTWIVGPGATPPNNSTSVDWAFVNKLEAYGNRIYAATNKGLRVADPDNNGNYSNWFNPIYVSCTNSFQVTSDCKDVSVASDGTVAAAFGNKIYVSPNGNDNTFCTIYTVSGASRILVEFAPSDPNVLYYSATNTSGCLASIGISLDKGNTFDIIAQGGGSFDPYTLTPTQGGCQGWYDMSMAVYPNDPFKLLVGGIELFRWYKTQSNPVFGQWQKISSWTPQGNFNPYYVHADQHFIVFKDNNTAYFGTDGGVFRSSNLNDLNPTFVSLNFRYATAQFYSLGISSYINSNNGVDVIMGGTQDNGTQVMGLPNVFHPKYGFEISGGDGFDCDIATVSDVLFHTVYFGSLSRSSSSGASGTFFDSELSTACQNGCGPFYTCIRYWDTYYAPNTKDSVQVVLSNNVNPGDTIYYESSTNDIPLYFVATQSYNNGDTIKLPDYVQNKLAFANPIAGTIYLTRQAANFDKNPEWDRIAGSQSIPDAFSGTAVCMEFSKDGNHLFVGTSNGSVYRISNLMNAYDSATSDIRSSSCVLTCTRIGLFSGRAISGIAVDPNNPDNIVVVLGNYGNTNYVYRCINATSAPSSNNTSNFVNITNANLPKCPVYDAEIDMNDKNRIILGTDWGVYACSNGFTAVGPLVDWAPEKTGMGNVPVYEIRQQTLPWAPNAGVIYAATHGRGFFKTGSLVGIKEIEKNITNVEISQLNLFPNPANDVINIKIEGNQNSMAIVQIYDLKGALVKEASFNGLSKGIARMSMNVNELRSGSYIVKVVNGEQTFTRKLLIQH
;
A
#
# COMPACT_ATOMS: atom_id res chain seq x y z
N MET A 1 3.50 25.60 37.88
CA MET A 1 4.03 26.91 38.33
C MET A 1 4.84 27.54 37.23
N LYS A 2 4.36 28.75 36.83
CA LYS A 2 5.04 29.85 36.12
C LYS A 2 5.36 29.60 34.64
N ASN A 3 4.54 30.16 33.69
CA ASN A 3 4.44 31.58 33.26
C ASN A 3 5.80 32.23 32.98
N MET A 4 6.04 32.69 31.74
CA MET A 4 5.77 34.09 31.36
C MET A 4 6.36 34.39 29.97
N TYR A 5 5.57 35.01 29.16
CA TYR A 5 5.84 36.09 28.23
C TYR A 5 7.29 36.50 27.91
N PHE A 6 7.59 36.65 26.62
CA PHE A 6 8.26 37.87 26.17
C PHE A 6 7.80 38.30 24.77
N LYS A 7 7.20 39.47 24.72
CA LYS A 7 7.05 40.29 23.50
C LYS A 7 8.39 41.05 23.32
N GLY A 8 8.80 41.18 22.10
CA GLY A 8 9.90 42.08 21.73
C GLY A 8 9.94 42.30 20.23
N SER A 9 9.31 43.36 19.78
CA SER A 9 9.45 43.91 18.44
C SER A 9 10.87 44.42 18.18
N ILE A 10 11.45 44.08 17.05
CA ILE A 10 12.44 44.96 16.38
C ILE A 10 12.14 44.93 14.88
N VAL A 11 11.87 46.11 14.39
CA VAL A 11 11.69 46.46 12.97
C VAL A 11 13.04 46.92 12.41
N ALA A 12 13.24 46.65 11.15
CA ALA A 12 14.17 47.24 10.19
C ALA A 12 15.50 46.54 9.92
N GLY A 13 15.57 46.06 8.71
CA GLY A 13 16.79 45.64 8.02
C GLY A 13 16.43 45.01 6.69
N ILE A 14 15.79 45.78 5.78
CA ILE A 14 15.61 45.34 4.38
C ILE A 14 16.99 45.46 3.73
N GLY A 15 17.65 44.36 3.55
CA GLY A 15 18.84 44.19 2.73
C GLY A 15 18.69 42.99 1.85
N VAL A 16 18.60 43.23 0.57
CA VAL A 16 18.57 42.29 -0.54
C VAL A 16 19.54 41.11 -0.32
N ALA A 17 19.02 39.99 0.06
CA ALA A 17 19.61 38.66 0.00
C ALA A 17 18.56 37.65 -0.39
N ILE A 18 17.75 37.95 -1.42
CA ILE A 18 16.90 37.00 -2.12
C ILE A 18 17.70 36.51 -3.32
N ALA A 19 18.64 35.67 -3.08
CA ALA A 19 19.18 34.73 -4.06
C ALA A 19 20.04 33.74 -3.29
N LEU A 20 19.58 32.52 -3.20
CA LEU A 20 20.23 31.36 -2.55
C LEU A 20 19.67 30.91 -1.18
N SER A 21 18.42 31.16 -0.86
CA SER A 21 17.71 30.24 0.01
C SER A 21 17.29 29.07 -0.86
N GLY A 22 18.11 28.04 -0.89
CA GLY A 22 17.82 26.80 -1.57
C GLY A 22 16.42 26.31 -1.21
N PHE A 23 15.67 25.90 -2.19
CA PHE A 23 14.47 25.13 -2.04
C PHE A 23 14.77 24.01 -1.03
N GLN A 24 14.30 24.14 0.19
CA GLN A 24 14.18 22.99 1.07
C GLN A 24 13.07 22.13 0.45
N TRP A 25 13.49 21.20 -0.38
CA TRP A 25 12.68 20.03 -0.66
C TRP A 25 12.26 19.49 0.70
N GLY A 26 10.97 19.33 0.90
CA GLY A 26 10.46 18.64 2.09
C GLY A 26 11.32 17.39 2.27
N SER A 27 11.87 17.18 3.47
CA SER A 27 12.82 16.10 3.73
C SER A 27 12.32 14.82 3.10
N ALA A 28 13.14 14.20 2.24
CA ALA A 28 12.84 12.87 1.73
C ALA A 28 12.43 11.98 2.90
N PRO A 29 11.43 11.09 2.72
CA PRO A 29 10.96 10.22 3.79
C PRO A 29 12.14 9.58 4.48
N LYS A 30 12.20 9.69 5.82
CA LYS A 30 13.30 9.11 6.59
C LYS A 30 13.04 7.62 6.69
N TYR A 31 13.65 6.84 5.80
CA TYR A 31 13.65 5.39 5.95
C TYR A 31 14.27 5.03 7.31
N LYS A 32 13.49 4.34 8.15
CA LYS A 32 14.01 3.80 9.40
C LYS A 32 14.52 2.39 9.16
N PRO A 33 15.75 2.07 9.61
CA PRO A 33 16.29 0.73 9.44
C PRO A 33 15.35 -0.34 9.97
N ARG A 34 15.23 -1.45 9.25
CA ARG A 34 14.52 -2.65 9.74
C ARG A 34 15.14 -3.08 11.07
N LYS A 35 14.30 -3.23 12.10
CA LYS A 35 14.73 -3.72 13.41
C LYS A 35 14.81 -5.25 13.47
N THR A 36 14.36 -5.94 12.42
CA THR A 36 14.25 -7.40 12.36
C THR A 36 15.24 -7.99 11.39
N ASP A 37 15.52 -9.27 11.58
CA ASP A 37 16.31 -10.07 10.64
C ASP A 37 15.59 -10.09 9.27
N PRO A 38 16.26 -9.76 8.16
CA PRO A 38 15.68 -9.82 6.82
C PRO A 38 15.06 -11.18 6.48
N ALA A 39 15.61 -12.28 6.98
CA ALA A 39 15.04 -13.62 6.78
C ALA A 39 13.66 -13.76 7.43
N GLN A 40 13.45 -13.23 8.64
CA GLN A 40 12.15 -13.27 9.32
C GLN A 40 11.13 -12.40 8.61
N SER A 41 11.54 -11.26 8.07
CA SER A 41 10.69 -10.40 7.25
C SER A 41 10.22 -11.14 5.98
N ALA A 42 11.13 -11.81 5.26
CA ALA A 42 10.81 -12.58 4.07
C ALA A 42 9.84 -13.74 4.36
N GLU A 43 10.04 -14.47 5.48
CA GLU A 43 9.09 -15.51 5.92
C GLU A 43 7.71 -14.96 6.23
N GLY A 44 7.65 -13.77 6.81
CA GLY A 44 6.41 -13.08 7.12
C GLY A 44 5.64 -12.67 5.86
N VAL A 45 6.30 -12.09 4.86
CA VAL A 45 5.72 -11.78 3.54
C VAL A 45 5.18 -13.04 2.89
N MET A 46 5.95 -14.15 2.92
CA MET A 46 5.51 -15.45 2.39
C MET A 46 4.25 -15.95 3.08
N TRP A 47 4.20 -15.88 4.41
CA TRP A 47 3.02 -16.29 5.16
C TRP A 47 1.80 -15.47 4.74
N TRP A 48 1.94 -14.15 4.57
CA TRP A 48 0.87 -13.27 4.13
C TRP A 48 0.38 -13.62 2.74
N TYR A 49 1.30 -13.74 1.77
CA TYR A 49 0.92 -14.13 0.39
C TYR A 49 0.26 -15.51 0.33
N LYS A 50 0.78 -16.49 1.07
CA LYS A 50 0.15 -17.81 1.15
C LYS A 50 -1.24 -17.75 1.76
N THR A 51 -1.40 -16.98 2.82
CA THR A 51 -2.68 -16.83 3.51
C THR A 51 -3.72 -16.16 2.61
N MET A 52 -3.36 -15.07 1.94
CA MET A 52 -4.31 -14.23 1.22
C MET A 52 -4.50 -14.63 -0.23
N LYS A 53 -3.48 -15.21 -0.86
CA LYS A 53 -3.43 -15.33 -2.32
C LYS A 53 -3.26 -16.75 -2.84
N ALA A 54 -2.43 -17.57 -2.19
CA ALA A 54 -2.11 -18.89 -2.71
C ALA A 54 -3.30 -19.86 -2.71
N ASN A 55 -3.33 -20.74 -3.70
CA ASN A 55 -4.23 -21.89 -3.72
C ASN A 55 -3.97 -22.75 -2.49
N GLN A 56 -4.98 -23.05 -1.71
CA GLN A 56 -4.86 -23.75 -0.44
C GLN A 56 -4.44 -25.23 -0.56
N ILE A 57 -4.62 -25.82 -1.74
CA ILE A 57 -4.24 -27.21 -2.01
C ILE A 57 -2.77 -27.29 -2.37
N THR A 58 -2.28 -26.39 -3.22
CA THR A 58 -0.89 -26.37 -3.68
C THR A 58 0.04 -25.55 -2.78
N GLY A 59 -0.51 -24.61 -2.01
CA GLY A 59 0.24 -23.66 -1.20
C GLY A 59 0.93 -22.56 -2.01
N GLU A 60 0.55 -22.40 -3.29
CA GLU A 60 1.17 -21.50 -4.26
C GLU A 60 0.13 -20.74 -5.09
N VAL A 61 0.55 -19.66 -5.74
CA VAL A 61 -0.23 -19.06 -6.82
C VAL A 61 0.03 -19.88 -8.09
N ASP A 62 -0.84 -20.86 -8.35
CA ASP A 62 -0.73 -21.68 -9.54
C ASP A 62 -0.94 -20.79 -10.80
N PRO A 63 0.00 -20.79 -11.76
CA PRO A 63 -0.18 -20.08 -13.01
C PRO A 63 -1.49 -20.42 -13.76
N ALA A 64 -1.97 -21.65 -13.66
CA ALA A 64 -3.23 -22.06 -14.30
C ALA A 64 -4.44 -21.33 -13.68
N ASP A 65 -4.49 -21.21 -12.35
CA ASP A 65 -5.53 -20.46 -11.64
C ASP A 65 -5.48 -18.96 -11.98
N TYR A 66 -4.27 -18.40 -12.00
CA TYR A 66 -4.05 -17.00 -12.39
C TYR A 66 -4.55 -16.73 -13.81
N TYR A 67 -4.23 -17.60 -14.78
CA TYR A 67 -4.68 -17.46 -16.17
C TYR A 67 -6.18 -17.67 -16.33
N GLN A 68 -6.81 -18.46 -15.49
CA GLN A 68 -8.28 -18.58 -15.50
C GLN A 68 -8.91 -17.21 -15.18
N ALA A 69 -8.45 -16.54 -14.14
CA ALA A 69 -8.90 -15.19 -13.79
C ALA A 69 -8.55 -14.18 -14.89
N TRP A 70 -7.30 -14.16 -15.35
CA TRP A 70 -6.84 -13.26 -16.40
C TRP A 70 -7.63 -13.38 -17.70
N ASN A 71 -7.98 -14.60 -18.12
CA ASN A 71 -8.80 -14.83 -19.31
C ASN A 71 -10.25 -14.34 -19.12
N GLN A 72 -10.77 -14.31 -17.89
CA GLN A 72 -12.06 -13.69 -17.58
C GLN A 72 -11.94 -12.17 -17.72
N VAL A 73 -10.94 -11.54 -17.05
CA VAL A 73 -10.69 -10.09 -17.08
C VAL A 73 -10.51 -9.58 -18.53
N ARG A 74 -9.74 -10.28 -19.37
CA ARG A 74 -9.54 -9.89 -20.78
C ARG A 74 -10.81 -9.93 -21.64
N LYS A 75 -11.81 -10.69 -21.24
CA LYS A 75 -13.09 -10.82 -21.95
C LYS A 75 -14.18 -9.92 -21.39
N GLU A 76 -13.88 -9.18 -20.33
CA GLU A 76 -14.82 -8.24 -19.75
C GLU A 76 -15.29 -7.23 -20.78
N LYS A 77 -16.58 -6.94 -20.75
CA LYS A 77 -17.19 -5.89 -21.55
C LYS A 77 -17.81 -4.88 -20.60
N ASN A 78 -17.88 -3.63 -21.00
CA ASN A 78 -18.62 -2.64 -20.25
C ASN A 78 -20.05 -3.14 -20.00
N SER A 79 -20.41 -3.26 -18.75
CA SER A 79 -21.71 -3.77 -18.32
C SER A 79 -22.67 -2.61 -18.17
N ASN A 80 -23.90 -2.76 -18.70
CA ASN A 80 -25.00 -1.81 -18.42
C ASN A 80 -25.43 -1.83 -16.93
N LYS A 81 -24.83 -2.71 -16.11
CA LYS A 81 -25.09 -2.86 -14.68
C LYS A 81 -24.01 -2.22 -13.80
N SER A 82 -23.00 -1.59 -14.40
CA SER A 82 -21.94 -0.84 -13.71
C SER A 82 -22.56 0.31 -12.90
N LEU A 83 -22.00 0.55 -11.70
CA LEU A 83 -22.32 1.73 -10.88
C LEU A 83 -21.72 3.01 -11.48
N GLY A 84 -20.78 2.86 -12.42
CA GLY A 84 -20.12 3.97 -13.10
C GLY A 84 -19.07 4.68 -12.27
N LEU A 85 -18.40 3.97 -11.36
CA LEU A 85 -17.35 4.54 -10.53
C LEU A 85 -16.20 5.07 -11.38
N GLN A 86 -15.78 6.30 -11.07
CA GLN A 86 -14.62 6.95 -11.70
C GLN A 86 -13.57 7.17 -10.64
N TRP A 87 -12.43 6.51 -10.77
CA TRP A 87 -11.36 6.58 -9.80
C TRP A 87 -10.34 7.66 -10.14
N GLU A 88 -10.11 8.54 -9.19
CA GLU A 88 -9.06 9.56 -9.24
C GLU A 88 -7.85 9.08 -8.44
N GLU A 89 -6.66 9.10 -9.07
CA GLU A 89 -5.40 8.81 -8.40
C GLU A 89 -5.06 9.92 -7.39
N MET A 90 -4.75 9.54 -6.16
CA MET A 90 -4.38 10.46 -5.09
C MET A 90 -2.86 10.55 -4.85
N GLY A 91 -2.08 9.59 -5.31
CA GLY A 91 -0.64 9.45 -5.02
C GLY A 91 -0.37 8.30 -4.03
N PRO A 92 0.77 8.30 -3.31
CA PRO A 92 1.79 9.36 -3.23
C PRO A 92 2.66 9.47 -4.49
N TRP A 93 3.01 10.70 -4.88
CA TRP A 93 3.85 10.95 -6.07
C TRP A 93 5.35 10.98 -5.79
N ASN A 94 5.75 11.03 -4.56
CA ASN A 94 7.15 11.08 -4.11
C ASN A 94 7.67 9.75 -3.57
N VAL A 95 6.81 8.72 -3.49
CA VAL A 95 7.15 7.39 -2.99
C VAL A 95 6.98 6.38 -4.12
N GLY A 96 8.09 5.76 -4.51
CA GLY A 96 8.08 4.65 -5.46
C GLY A 96 7.85 3.32 -4.77
N GLY A 97 7.73 2.27 -5.56
CA GLY A 97 7.70 0.88 -5.12
C GLY A 97 8.62 0.03 -5.98
N ARG A 98 8.63 -1.26 -5.76
CA ARG A 98 9.56 -2.21 -6.38
C ARG A 98 9.64 -2.07 -7.89
N THR A 99 10.85 -1.76 -8.38
CA THR A 99 11.17 -1.48 -9.78
C THR A 99 12.22 -2.45 -10.28
N ARG A 100 11.85 -3.34 -11.23
CA ARG A 100 12.75 -4.39 -11.76
C ARG A 100 13.27 -4.14 -13.17
N ALA A 101 12.76 -3.14 -13.86
CA ALA A 101 13.17 -2.87 -15.23
C ALA A 101 13.25 -1.37 -15.46
N ILE A 102 14.33 -0.93 -16.10
CA ILE A 102 14.49 0.44 -16.59
C ILE A 102 15.08 0.36 -17.99
N LEU A 103 14.48 1.04 -18.95
CA LEU A 103 15.02 1.18 -20.31
C LEU A 103 15.23 2.65 -20.64
N ILE A 104 16.41 3.00 -21.12
CA ILE A 104 16.71 4.28 -21.75
C ILE A 104 16.56 4.07 -23.25
N ASP A 105 15.69 4.81 -23.91
CA ASP A 105 15.47 4.67 -25.36
C ASP A 105 16.73 5.06 -26.13
N LYS A 106 17.27 4.13 -26.93
CA LYS A 106 18.49 4.32 -27.75
C LYS A 106 18.37 5.47 -28.74
N ASN A 107 17.13 5.77 -29.20
CA ASN A 107 16.86 6.81 -30.20
C ASN A 107 16.59 8.18 -29.55
N ASN A 108 16.20 8.21 -28.25
CA ASN A 108 15.93 9.41 -27.50
C ASN A 108 16.28 9.21 -26.02
N PRO A 109 17.50 9.54 -25.57
CA PRO A 109 17.94 9.30 -24.17
C PRO A 109 17.18 10.05 -23.07
N ASN A 110 16.29 10.98 -23.44
CA ASN A 110 15.34 11.59 -22.50
C ASN A 110 14.07 10.76 -22.31
N ARG A 111 13.77 9.86 -23.25
CA ARG A 111 12.68 8.92 -23.13
C ARG A 111 13.15 7.69 -22.37
N MET A 112 12.44 7.38 -21.30
CA MET A 112 12.72 6.24 -20.44
C MET A 112 11.44 5.47 -20.14
N TYR A 113 11.61 4.18 -19.83
CA TYR A 113 10.54 3.33 -19.35
C TYR A 113 10.99 2.67 -18.05
N ALA A 114 10.06 2.53 -17.09
CA ALA A 114 10.30 1.84 -15.83
C ALA A 114 9.17 0.87 -15.56
N GLY A 115 9.53 -0.35 -15.20
CA GLY A 115 8.62 -1.44 -14.90
C GLY A 115 8.53 -1.73 -13.42
N SER A 116 7.33 -1.59 -12.84
CA SER A 116 7.01 -1.98 -11.47
C SER A 116 6.48 -3.42 -11.45
N VAL A 117 6.65 -4.11 -10.31
CA VAL A 117 6.20 -5.52 -10.15
C VAL A 117 4.70 -5.67 -9.96
N THR A 118 3.99 -4.60 -9.57
CA THR A 118 2.54 -4.61 -9.36
C THR A 118 1.85 -3.39 -9.93
N GLY A 119 2.59 -2.31 -10.25
CA GLY A 119 2.05 -1.03 -10.75
C GLY A 119 1.98 -0.92 -12.27
N GLY A 120 2.62 -1.83 -13.02
CA GLY A 120 2.67 -1.80 -14.47
C GLY A 120 3.84 -1.00 -15.04
N LEU A 121 3.69 -0.53 -16.27
CA LEU A 121 4.73 0.19 -17.04
C LEU A 121 4.51 1.70 -16.96
N PHE A 122 5.57 2.43 -16.61
CA PHE A 122 5.64 3.89 -16.62
C PHE A 122 6.61 4.37 -17.70
N TYR A 123 6.42 5.60 -18.17
CA TYR A 123 7.33 6.26 -19.09
C TYR A 123 7.64 7.70 -18.66
N SER A 124 8.81 8.16 -19.03
CA SER A 124 9.30 9.54 -18.86
C SER A 124 9.76 10.08 -20.20
N ASN A 125 9.61 11.39 -20.44
CA ASN A 125 10.17 12.08 -21.59
C ASN A 125 11.24 13.13 -21.21
N ASP A 126 11.61 13.18 -19.93
CA ASP A 126 12.54 14.17 -19.36
C ASP A 126 13.69 13.53 -18.55
N GLY A 127 14.07 12.32 -18.92
CA GLY A 127 15.19 11.62 -18.29
C GLY A 127 14.88 11.11 -16.89
N GLY A 128 13.62 10.75 -16.63
CA GLY A 128 13.17 10.20 -15.35
C GLY A 128 12.77 11.24 -14.29
N ASN A 129 12.77 12.54 -14.63
CA ASN A 129 12.38 13.55 -13.64
C ASN A 129 10.86 13.56 -13.37
N THR A 130 10.05 13.19 -14.37
CA THR A 130 8.61 12.99 -14.21
C THR A 130 8.17 11.70 -14.90
N TRP A 131 7.21 10.99 -14.30
CA TRP A 131 6.68 9.74 -14.83
C TRP A 131 5.19 9.83 -15.12
N ASN A 132 4.77 9.07 -16.10
CA ASN A 132 3.38 8.86 -16.45
C ASN A 132 3.16 7.37 -16.65
N ILE A 133 1.97 6.87 -16.27
CA ILE A 133 1.62 5.50 -16.56
C ILE A 133 1.50 5.31 -18.09
N TYR A 134 2.06 4.21 -18.60
CA TYR A 134 1.99 3.92 -20.02
C TYR A 134 0.60 3.46 -20.44
N ASN A 135 0.00 2.56 -19.67
CA ASN A 135 -1.39 2.11 -19.86
C ASN A 135 -1.96 1.63 -18.53
N ALA A 136 -2.95 2.34 -17.99
CA ALA A 136 -3.60 1.99 -16.72
C ALA A 136 -4.42 0.68 -16.83
N GLU A 137 -4.93 0.36 -18.02
CA GLU A 137 -5.77 -0.81 -18.28
C GLU A 137 -4.99 -2.05 -18.71
N LEU A 138 -3.65 -2.02 -18.58
CA LEU A 138 -2.81 -3.18 -18.87
C LEU A 138 -3.28 -4.40 -18.05
N ASN A 139 -3.51 -5.50 -18.76
CA ASN A 139 -4.00 -6.76 -18.20
C ASN A 139 -2.96 -7.54 -17.37
N ASN A 140 -1.75 -7.04 -17.24
CA ASN A 140 -0.71 -7.60 -16.39
C ASN A 140 0.17 -6.47 -15.87
N THR A 141 0.24 -6.31 -14.57
CA THR A 141 0.97 -5.22 -13.92
C THR A 141 2.40 -5.59 -13.50
N CYS A 142 2.79 -6.88 -13.57
CA CYS A 142 4.12 -7.34 -13.21
C CYS A 142 5.11 -7.19 -14.37
N ILE A 143 5.80 -6.07 -14.45
CA ILE A 143 6.84 -5.83 -15.46
C ILE A 143 8.21 -6.23 -14.88
N SER A 144 8.79 -7.28 -15.42
CA SER A 144 10.07 -7.85 -14.94
C SER A 144 11.29 -7.40 -15.74
N THR A 145 11.10 -7.09 -17.03
CA THR A 145 12.21 -6.79 -17.92
C THR A 145 11.76 -6.00 -19.16
N ILE A 146 12.64 -5.19 -19.73
CA ILE A 146 12.37 -4.42 -20.95
C ILE A 146 13.61 -4.46 -21.83
N CYS A 147 13.47 -4.74 -23.13
CA CYS A 147 14.56 -4.62 -24.09
C CYS A 147 14.16 -3.82 -25.34
N GLN A 148 15.16 -3.31 -26.06
CA GLN A 148 14.97 -2.59 -27.32
C GLN A 148 15.87 -3.18 -28.40
N THR A 149 15.28 -3.53 -29.55
CA THR A 149 15.98 -4.02 -30.71
C THR A 149 16.70 -2.90 -31.49
N SER A 150 17.57 -3.25 -32.44
CA SER A 150 18.33 -2.25 -33.23
C SER A 150 17.45 -1.40 -34.14
N ASN A 151 16.31 -1.91 -34.59
CA ASN A 151 15.31 -1.15 -35.34
C ASN A 151 14.37 -0.30 -34.47
N GLY A 152 14.62 -0.22 -33.14
CA GLY A 152 13.94 0.66 -32.20
C GLY A 152 12.66 0.10 -31.58
N ARG A 153 12.27 -1.13 -31.91
CA ARG A 153 11.11 -1.78 -31.27
C ARG A 153 11.41 -2.11 -29.78
N ILE A 154 10.42 -1.93 -28.92
CA ILE A 154 10.57 -2.14 -27.48
C ILE A 154 9.67 -3.29 -27.04
N PHE A 155 10.25 -4.25 -26.34
CA PHE A 155 9.57 -5.43 -25.83
C PHE A 155 9.62 -5.45 -24.30
N VAL A 156 8.51 -5.85 -23.70
CA VAL A 156 8.29 -5.90 -22.25
C VAL A 156 8.01 -7.34 -21.86
N GLY A 157 8.84 -7.88 -21.00
CA GLY A 157 8.63 -9.19 -20.37
C GLY A 157 7.91 -9.03 -19.04
N THR A 158 7.08 -10.01 -18.72
CA THR A 158 6.24 -9.99 -17.52
C THR A 158 6.42 -11.27 -16.70
N GLY A 159 6.23 -11.13 -15.37
CA GLY A 159 6.41 -12.21 -14.42
C GLY A 159 7.88 -12.45 -14.03
N SER A 160 8.13 -12.76 -12.78
CA SER A 160 9.48 -12.98 -12.26
C SER A 160 9.49 -14.11 -11.25
N THR A 161 10.43 -15.06 -11.41
CA THR A 161 10.67 -16.13 -10.43
C THR A 161 11.48 -15.65 -9.22
N ALA A 162 12.03 -14.43 -9.26
CA ALA A 162 12.83 -13.85 -8.17
C ALA A 162 11.97 -13.00 -7.20
N GLU A 163 10.65 -12.94 -7.39
CA GLU A 163 9.72 -12.36 -6.43
C GLU A 163 9.39 -13.40 -5.38
N VAL A 164 9.67 -13.13 -4.12
CA VAL A 164 9.28 -13.94 -2.96
C VAL A 164 9.63 -15.44 -3.10
N ASN A 165 10.91 -15.78 -2.98
CA ASN A 165 11.36 -17.15 -2.92
C ASN A 165 12.12 -17.40 -1.63
N LEU A 166 11.55 -18.17 -0.70
CA LEU A 166 12.31 -18.69 0.42
C LEU A 166 13.29 -19.75 -0.07
N ALA A 167 14.51 -19.68 0.42
CA ALA A 167 15.58 -20.62 0.13
C ALA A 167 15.09 -22.07 0.14
N GLY A 168 15.22 -22.75 -1.00
CA GLY A 168 14.97 -24.17 -1.13
C GLY A 168 13.66 -24.60 -1.75
N ASN A 169 12.71 -23.72 -2.05
CA ASN A 169 11.52 -24.06 -2.81
C ASN A 169 11.59 -23.52 -4.24
N ALA A 170 11.74 -24.44 -5.18
CA ALA A 170 11.73 -24.13 -6.63
C ALA A 170 10.38 -23.58 -7.14
N ASN A 171 9.36 -23.60 -6.31
CA ASN A 171 7.98 -23.28 -6.63
C ASN A 171 7.48 -22.12 -5.76
N SER A 172 8.19 -21.02 -5.75
CA SER A 172 7.76 -19.87 -5.00
C SER A 172 6.60 -19.17 -5.71
N THR A 173 5.83 -18.43 -4.92
CA THR A 173 4.79 -17.51 -5.34
C THR A 173 5.35 -16.32 -6.12
N GLY A 174 6.21 -16.56 -7.11
CA GLY A 174 6.67 -15.51 -8.02
C GLY A 174 5.49 -14.75 -8.62
N SER A 175 5.69 -13.53 -9.02
CA SER A 175 4.67 -12.76 -9.70
C SER A 175 4.43 -13.34 -11.08
N VAL A 176 3.27 -13.98 -11.28
CA VAL A 176 2.89 -14.60 -12.54
C VAL A 176 2.67 -13.52 -13.60
N GLY A 177 3.29 -13.68 -14.76
CA GLY A 177 3.17 -12.79 -15.91
C GLY A 177 2.32 -13.35 -17.05
N GLY A 178 2.11 -12.55 -18.09
CA GLY A 178 1.40 -12.89 -19.33
C GLY A 178 2.31 -13.12 -20.53
N GLY A 179 3.63 -13.30 -20.33
CA GLY A 179 4.59 -13.46 -21.40
C GLY A 179 5.23 -12.14 -21.85
N ILE A 180 5.40 -11.97 -23.16
CA ILE A 180 6.07 -10.83 -23.78
C ILE A 180 5.08 -9.98 -24.58
N PHE A 181 5.17 -8.67 -24.38
CA PHE A 181 4.40 -7.66 -25.10
C PHE A 181 5.33 -6.70 -25.84
N GLU A 182 4.87 -6.14 -26.94
CA GLU A 182 5.51 -5.04 -27.63
C GLU A 182 4.78 -3.74 -27.36
N ILE A 183 5.55 -2.65 -27.15
CA ILE A 183 5.02 -1.30 -27.05
C ILE A 183 4.84 -0.74 -28.46
N THR A 184 3.59 -0.46 -28.86
CA THR A 184 3.26 0.02 -30.21
C THR A 184 2.85 1.48 -30.28
N GLY A 185 3.17 2.29 -29.26
CA GLY A 185 2.85 3.70 -29.16
C GLY A 185 1.44 3.97 -28.61
N ASN A 186 1.17 5.22 -28.21
CA ASN A 186 -0.13 5.68 -27.69
C ASN A 186 -0.74 4.83 -26.57
N GLY A 187 0.10 4.22 -25.71
CA GLY A 187 -0.37 3.35 -24.63
C GLY A 187 -0.75 1.94 -25.03
N ASN A 188 -0.54 1.55 -26.30
CA ASN A 188 -0.90 0.22 -26.77
C ASN A 188 0.20 -0.82 -26.51
N PHE A 189 -0.26 -2.02 -26.10
CA PHE A 189 0.54 -3.22 -25.99
C PHE A 189 0.06 -4.26 -26.98
N THR A 190 0.95 -4.79 -27.81
CA THR A 190 0.69 -5.95 -28.63
C THR A 190 1.24 -7.19 -27.96
N TRP A 191 0.40 -8.17 -27.66
CA TRP A 191 0.83 -9.44 -27.10
C TRP A 191 1.57 -10.27 -28.14
N ILE A 192 2.85 -10.55 -27.90
CA ILE A 192 3.73 -11.26 -28.84
C ILE A 192 3.69 -12.77 -28.59
N VAL A 193 3.93 -13.17 -27.34
CA VAL A 193 3.93 -14.57 -26.92
C VAL A 193 3.61 -14.68 -25.43
N GLY A 194 2.91 -15.70 -25.06
CA GLY A 194 2.58 -15.94 -23.67
C GLY A 194 1.87 -17.27 -23.46
N PRO A 195 1.39 -17.50 -22.24
CA PRO A 195 0.63 -18.71 -21.92
C PRO A 195 -0.60 -18.80 -22.79
N GLY A 196 -0.64 -19.74 -23.67
CA GLY A 196 -1.44 -19.93 -24.87
C GLY A 196 -2.84 -19.32 -24.93
N ALA A 197 -3.23 -18.92 -26.12
CA ALA A 197 -4.62 -18.59 -26.47
C ALA A 197 -5.57 -19.80 -26.32
N THR A 198 -5.04 -20.99 -26.24
CA THR A 198 -5.72 -22.23 -25.85
C THR A 198 -5.12 -22.68 -24.53
N PRO A 199 -5.92 -22.83 -23.44
CA PRO A 199 -5.41 -23.38 -22.19
C PRO A 199 -4.74 -24.72 -22.51
N PRO A 200 -3.51 -24.98 -22.05
CA PRO A 200 -2.95 -26.30 -22.16
C PRO A 200 -3.87 -27.24 -21.38
N ASN A 201 -4.38 -28.23 -22.04
CA ASN A 201 -5.10 -29.30 -21.40
C ASN A 201 -4.20 -29.91 -20.33
N ASN A 202 -4.49 -29.66 -19.06
CA ASN A 202 -3.93 -30.31 -17.87
C ASN A 202 -2.42 -30.24 -17.64
N SER A 203 -1.70 -29.19 -18.02
CA SER A 203 -0.33 -29.03 -17.54
C SER A 203 -0.25 -28.03 -16.39
N THR A 204 0.32 -28.49 -15.28
CA THR A 204 0.61 -27.67 -14.09
C THR A 204 1.74 -26.64 -14.31
N SER A 205 2.40 -26.65 -15.46
CA SER A 205 3.45 -25.72 -15.84
C SER A 205 3.05 -24.93 -17.08
N VAL A 206 2.76 -23.66 -16.89
CA VAL A 206 2.42 -22.75 -17.99
C VAL A 206 3.71 -22.11 -18.50
N ASP A 207 4.07 -22.40 -19.77
CA ASP A 207 5.17 -21.70 -20.45
C ASP A 207 4.91 -20.20 -20.48
N TRP A 208 5.97 -19.40 -20.35
CA TRP A 208 5.91 -17.94 -20.34
C TRP A 208 5.28 -17.29 -19.12
N ALA A 209 5.00 -18.06 -18.06
CA ALA A 209 4.49 -17.51 -16.78
C ALA A 209 5.48 -16.53 -16.15
N PHE A 210 6.75 -16.72 -16.42
CA PHE A 210 7.82 -15.89 -15.86
C PHE A 210 8.87 -15.62 -16.94
N VAL A 211 9.05 -14.34 -17.28
CA VAL A 211 10.09 -13.84 -18.16
C VAL A 211 11.07 -13.05 -17.30
N ASN A 212 12.17 -13.70 -16.88
CA ASN A 212 13.11 -13.14 -15.92
C ASN A 212 13.97 -12.02 -16.51
N LYS A 213 14.43 -12.18 -17.77
CA LYS A 213 15.20 -11.14 -18.49
C LYS A 213 14.99 -11.23 -19.99
N LEU A 214 14.95 -10.07 -20.64
CA LEU A 214 14.99 -9.90 -22.10
C LEU A 214 16.29 -9.20 -22.49
N GLU A 215 16.95 -9.73 -23.52
CA GLU A 215 18.10 -9.09 -24.18
C GLU A 215 17.90 -9.08 -25.69
N ALA A 216 18.46 -8.07 -26.36
CA ALA A 216 18.38 -7.97 -27.83
C ALA A 216 19.75 -7.73 -28.45
N TYR A 217 20.08 -8.54 -29.48
CA TYR A 217 21.22 -8.32 -30.33
C TYR A 217 20.76 -8.17 -31.77
N GLY A 218 21.04 -7.02 -32.38
CA GLY A 218 20.38 -6.68 -33.63
C GLY A 218 18.85 -6.64 -33.44
N ASN A 219 18.14 -7.42 -34.23
CA ASN A 219 16.70 -7.63 -34.11
C ASN A 219 16.34 -8.98 -33.49
N ARG A 220 17.31 -9.81 -33.11
CA ARG A 220 17.09 -11.06 -32.37
C ARG A 220 16.81 -10.77 -30.91
N ILE A 221 15.85 -11.49 -30.33
CA ILE A 221 15.48 -11.38 -28.90
C ILE A 221 15.82 -12.70 -28.19
N TYR A 222 16.44 -12.56 -27.02
CA TYR A 222 16.71 -13.64 -26.08
C TYR A 222 15.85 -13.42 -24.85
N ALA A 223 15.12 -14.45 -24.43
CA ALA A 223 14.26 -14.41 -23.25
C ALA A 223 14.65 -15.50 -22.25
N ALA A 224 15.17 -15.11 -21.11
CA ALA A 224 15.36 -16.01 -19.97
C ALA A 224 14.01 -16.25 -19.33
N THR A 225 13.53 -17.51 -19.34
CA THR A 225 12.20 -17.88 -18.85
C THR A 225 12.28 -19.02 -17.84
N ASN A 226 11.19 -19.24 -17.10
CA ASN A 226 11.05 -20.39 -16.19
C ASN A 226 11.14 -21.77 -16.90
N LYS A 227 11.13 -21.81 -18.23
CA LYS A 227 11.20 -23.03 -19.06
C LYS A 227 12.35 -23.00 -20.06
N GLY A 228 13.45 -22.37 -19.67
CA GLY A 228 14.66 -22.31 -20.50
C GLY A 228 14.89 -20.95 -21.12
N LEU A 229 16.00 -20.86 -21.83
CA LEU A 229 16.27 -19.75 -22.74
C LEU A 229 15.40 -19.90 -23.98
N ARG A 230 14.71 -18.84 -24.38
CA ARG A 230 13.95 -18.78 -25.62
C ARG A 230 14.56 -17.73 -26.54
N VAL A 231 14.67 -18.07 -27.82
CA VAL A 231 15.28 -17.17 -28.84
C VAL A 231 14.31 -17.00 -29.97
N ALA A 232 14.19 -15.79 -30.49
CA ALA A 232 13.38 -15.49 -31.67
C ALA A 232 14.04 -14.45 -32.57
N ASP A 233 13.99 -14.72 -33.85
CA ASP A 233 14.27 -13.77 -34.93
C ASP A 233 12.94 -13.25 -35.50
N PRO A 234 12.87 -12.00 -35.98
CA PRO A 234 11.71 -11.54 -36.72
C PRO A 234 11.58 -12.30 -38.07
N ASP A 235 10.37 -12.68 -38.44
CA ASP A 235 10.06 -13.20 -39.76
C ASP A 235 10.16 -12.09 -40.83
N ASN A 236 9.90 -12.43 -42.09
CA ASN A 236 9.94 -11.49 -43.23
C ASN A 236 8.95 -10.31 -43.12
N ASN A 237 7.92 -10.46 -42.26
CA ASN A 237 6.94 -9.42 -41.94
C ASN A 237 7.28 -8.66 -40.62
N GLY A 238 8.40 -9.01 -40.00
CA GLY A 238 8.84 -8.43 -38.74
C GLY A 238 8.17 -9.02 -37.49
N ASN A 239 7.43 -10.13 -37.58
CA ASN A 239 6.76 -10.74 -36.42
C ASN A 239 7.70 -11.74 -35.72
N TYR A 240 7.54 -11.83 -34.38
CA TYR A 240 8.26 -12.79 -33.53
C TYR A 240 7.34 -13.96 -33.18
N SER A 241 7.03 -14.79 -34.20
CA SER A 241 6.12 -15.93 -34.08
C SER A 241 6.82 -17.24 -33.71
N ASN A 242 8.10 -17.36 -34.03
CA ASN A 242 8.86 -18.60 -33.82
C ASN A 242 9.88 -18.43 -32.68
N TRP A 243 9.54 -18.94 -31.50
CA TRP A 243 10.41 -18.99 -30.36
C TRP A 243 10.96 -20.42 -30.18
N PHE A 244 12.29 -20.59 -30.25
CA PHE A 244 12.92 -21.87 -30.02
C PHE A 244 13.72 -21.88 -28.72
N ASN A 245 13.88 -23.08 -28.15
CA ASN A 245 14.78 -23.34 -27.02
C ASN A 245 16.05 -23.95 -27.62
N PRO A 246 17.21 -23.28 -27.57
CA PRO A 246 18.44 -23.75 -28.17
C PRO A 246 18.84 -25.17 -27.73
N ILE A 247 19.43 -25.92 -28.63
CA ILE A 247 20.07 -27.19 -28.31
C ILE A 247 21.50 -26.90 -27.84
N TYR A 248 21.83 -27.42 -26.68
CA TYR A 248 23.13 -27.33 -26.02
C TYR A 248 23.97 -28.56 -26.39
N VAL A 249 25.30 -28.41 -26.46
CA VAL A 249 26.19 -29.48 -26.79
C VAL A 249 27.26 -29.65 -25.68
N SER A 250 27.32 -30.82 -25.08
CA SER A 250 28.49 -31.24 -24.30
C SER A 250 29.38 -32.08 -25.18
N CYS A 251 30.66 -32.35 -24.81
CA CYS A 251 31.65 -33.05 -25.59
C CYS A 251 31.18 -34.36 -26.25
N THR A 252 30.07 -34.94 -25.79
CA THR A 252 29.56 -36.22 -26.27
C THR A 252 28.03 -36.25 -26.54
N ASN A 253 27.25 -35.25 -26.11
CA ASN A 253 25.79 -35.31 -26.19
C ASN A 253 25.18 -33.94 -26.51
N SER A 254 24.11 -33.93 -27.30
CA SER A 254 23.20 -32.78 -27.46
C SER A 254 22.02 -32.90 -26.50
N PHE A 255 21.62 -31.80 -25.86
CA PHE A 255 20.52 -31.76 -24.91
C PHE A 255 19.84 -30.39 -24.89
N GLN A 256 18.63 -30.32 -24.39
CA GLN A 256 17.94 -29.04 -24.14
C GLN A 256 17.90 -28.75 -22.64
N VAL A 257 18.10 -27.48 -22.25
CA VAL A 257 17.92 -27.01 -20.87
C VAL A 257 16.55 -26.35 -20.78
N THR A 258 15.63 -27.02 -20.08
CA THR A 258 14.25 -26.58 -19.89
C THR A 258 13.95 -26.14 -18.45
N SER A 259 14.98 -26.11 -17.60
CA SER A 259 14.90 -25.54 -16.25
C SER A 259 14.87 -24.01 -16.30
N ASP A 260 14.56 -23.38 -15.17
CA ASP A 260 14.49 -21.93 -15.03
C ASP A 260 15.82 -21.26 -15.42
N CYS A 261 15.78 -20.45 -16.48
CA CYS A 261 16.84 -19.56 -16.92
C CYS A 261 16.72 -18.26 -16.13
N LYS A 262 17.67 -17.98 -15.27
CA LYS A 262 17.62 -16.82 -14.38
C LYS A 262 18.05 -15.52 -15.05
N ASP A 263 19.03 -15.65 -15.96
CA ASP A 263 19.62 -14.47 -16.61
C ASP A 263 20.19 -14.79 -17.99
N VAL A 264 20.30 -13.79 -18.83
CA VAL A 264 20.95 -13.84 -20.15
C VAL A 264 21.65 -12.52 -20.41
N SER A 265 22.87 -12.57 -20.97
CA SER A 265 23.60 -11.38 -21.44
C SER A 265 24.19 -11.64 -22.82
N VAL A 266 24.21 -10.59 -23.65
CA VAL A 266 24.69 -10.68 -25.02
C VAL A 266 25.80 -9.64 -25.25
N ALA A 267 26.97 -10.11 -25.68
CA ALA A 267 28.13 -9.29 -25.95
C ALA A 267 27.95 -8.48 -27.23
N SER A 268 28.79 -7.44 -27.40
CA SER A 268 28.79 -6.58 -28.61
C SER A 268 29.10 -7.30 -29.92
N ASP A 269 29.68 -8.50 -29.86
CA ASP A 269 29.97 -9.35 -31.04
C ASP A 269 28.91 -10.46 -31.25
N GLY A 270 27.85 -10.50 -30.45
CA GLY A 270 26.78 -11.50 -30.51
C GLY A 270 27.02 -12.78 -29.70
N THR A 271 28.10 -12.86 -28.93
CA THR A 271 28.32 -13.95 -27.95
C THR A 271 27.24 -13.89 -26.86
N VAL A 272 26.65 -15.03 -26.54
CA VAL A 272 25.54 -15.14 -25.58
C VAL A 272 25.96 -15.95 -24.38
N ALA A 273 25.71 -15.44 -23.18
CA ALA A 273 25.82 -16.18 -21.92
C ALA A 273 24.45 -16.34 -21.27
N ALA A 274 24.10 -17.55 -20.83
CA ALA A 274 22.84 -17.85 -20.16
C ALA A 274 23.09 -18.62 -18.87
N ALA A 275 22.36 -18.21 -17.79
CA ALA A 275 22.55 -18.76 -16.44
C ALA A 275 21.38 -19.65 -16.00
N PHE A 276 21.70 -20.86 -15.54
CA PHE A 276 20.75 -21.88 -15.05
C PHE A 276 21.25 -22.50 -13.78
N GLY A 277 20.55 -22.30 -12.68
CA GLY A 277 20.96 -22.86 -11.37
C GLY A 277 22.41 -22.48 -11.04
N ASN A 278 23.32 -23.47 -11.05
CA ASN A 278 24.77 -23.27 -10.79
C ASN A 278 25.64 -23.30 -12.06
N LYS A 279 25.06 -23.18 -13.26
CA LYS A 279 25.78 -23.28 -14.52
C LYS A 279 25.60 -22.03 -15.39
N ILE A 280 26.68 -21.66 -16.06
CA ILE A 280 26.72 -20.66 -17.12
C ILE A 280 27.01 -21.40 -18.43
N TYR A 281 26.18 -21.17 -19.42
CA TYR A 281 26.35 -21.70 -20.77
C TYR A 281 26.67 -20.56 -21.71
N VAL A 282 27.68 -20.72 -22.55
CA VAL A 282 28.10 -19.70 -23.50
C VAL A 282 28.08 -20.24 -24.93
N SER A 283 27.57 -19.39 -25.83
CA SER A 283 27.47 -19.62 -27.27
C SER A 283 27.99 -18.42 -28.02
N PRO A 284 28.72 -18.60 -29.15
CA PRO A 284 29.19 -17.49 -29.95
C PRO A 284 28.08 -16.73 -30.71
N ASN A 285 26.84 -17.28 -30.80
CA ASN A 285 25.77 -16.66 -31.62
C ASN A 285 24.34 -17.02 -31.15
N GLY A 286 24.18 -17.83 -30.10
CA GLY A 286 22.89 -18.21 -29.54
C GLY A 286 22.07 -19.20 -30.37
N ASN A 287 22.63 -19.85 -31.39
CA ASN A 287 21.96 -20.83 -32.23
C ASN A 287 21.99 -22.24 -31.63
N ASP A 288 21.21 -23.15 -32.21
CA ASP A 288 21.25 -24.56 -31.91
C ASP A 288 22.68 -25.13 -32.06
N ASN A 289 23.05 -26.03 -31.15
CA ASN A 289 24.34 -26.76 -31.12
C ASN A 289 25.57 -25.83 -31.00
N THR A 290 25.41 -24.62 -30.51
CA THR A 290 26.51 -23.66 -30.34
C THR A 290 26.79 -23.30 -28.88
N PHE A 291 25.93 -23.70 -27.96
CA PHE A 291 26.16 -23.58 -26.50
C PHE A 291 27.08 -24.72 -26.01
N CYS A 292 28.36 -24.58 -26.27
CA CYS A 292 29.34 -25.63 -25.95
C CYS A 292 30.29 -25.29 -24.77
N THR A 293 30.41 -24.03 -24.40
CA THR A 293 31.16 -23.67 -23.19
C THR A 293 30.23 -23.75 -21.97
N ILE A 294 30.62 -24.55 -20.98
CA ILE A 294 29.83 -24.73 -19.76
C ILE A 294 30.76 -24.52 -18.56
N TYR A 295 30.44 -23.50 -17.77
CA TYR A 295 31.14 -23.25 -16.51
C TYR A 295 30.21 -23.54 -15.33
N THR A 296 30.71 -24.23 -14.33
CA THR A 296 29.96 -24.57 -13.12
C THR A 296 30.48 -23.76 -11.93
N VAL A 297 29.62 -22.94 -11.36
CA VAL A 297 29.90 -22.13 -10.17
C VAL A 297 29.59 -22.97 -8.94
N SER A 298 30.61 -23.29 -8.16
CA SER A 298 30.48 -24.15 -6.97
C SER A 298 29.62 -23.48 -5.92
N GLY A 299 28.65 -24.21 -5.37
CA GLY A 299 27.76 -23.73 -4.31
C GLY A 299 26.68 -22.76 -4.74
N ALA A 300 26.60 -22.40 -6.03
CA ALA A 300 25.60 -21.46 -6.53
C ALA A 300 24.21 -22.09 -6.68
N SER A 301 23.17 -21.28 -6.48
CA SER A 301 21.77 -21.59 -6.76
C SER A 301 21.12 -20.58 -7.70
N ARG A 302 21.57 -19.31 -7.67
CA ARG A 302 21.20 -18.26 -8.60
C ARG A 302 22.44 -17.56 -9.12
N ILE A 303 22.47 -17.27 -10.42
CA ILE A 303 23.59 -16.59 -11.09
C ILE A 303 23.02 -15.48 -11.97
N LEU A 304 23.64 -14.29 -11.90
CA LEU A 304 23.56 -13.23 -12.93
C LEU A 304 24.82 -13.27 -13.78
N VAL A 305 24.70 -12.93 -15.06
CA VAL A 305 25.80 -12.83 -16.03
C VAL A 305 25.74 -11.49 -16.76
N GLU A 306 26.91 -10.87 -17.01
CA GLU A 306 26.98 -9.59 -17.71
C GLU A 306 28.27 -9.47 -18.53
N PHE A 307 28.16 -9.29 -19.84
CA PHE A 307 29.29 -8.93 -20.70
C PHE A 307 29.66 -7.45 -20.55
N ALA A 308 30.95 -7.17 -20.64
CA ALA A 308 31.43 -5.80 -20.68
C ALA A 308 31.05 -5.16 -22.05
N PRO A 309 30.37 -3.99 -22.08
CA PRO A 309 29.98 -3.37 -23.34
C PRO A 309 31.14 -3.00 -24.24
N SER A 310 32.30 -2.66 -23.64
CA SER A 310 33.50 -2.22 -24.37
C SER A 310 34.45 -3.35 -24.76
N ASP A 311 34.32 -4.56 -24.23
CA ASP A 311 35.17 -5.72 -24.57
C ASP A 311 34.33 -7.01 -24.50
N PRO A 312 34.01 -7.64 -25.64
CA PRO A 312 33.20 -8.85 -25.69
C PRO A 312 33.89 -10.11 -25.11
N ASN A 313 35.20 -10.03 -24.80
CA ASN A 313 35.90 -11.13 -24.16
C ASN A 313 35.68 -11.15 -22.63
N VAL A 314 35.28 -9.99 -22.06
CA VAL A 314 35.11 -9.84 -20.63
C VAL A 314 33.66 -10.17 -20.21
N LEU A 315 33.52 -11.23 -19.44
CA LEU A 315 32.24 -11.66 -18.88
C LEU A 315 32.34 -11.72 -17.36
N TYR A 316 31.37 -11.17 -16.67
CA TYR A 316 31.22 -11.27 -15.24
C TYR A 316 30.09 -12.23 -14.87
N TYR A 317 30.22 -12.85 -13.69
CA TYR A 317 29.05 -13.42 -13.00
C TYR A 317 29.02 -12.98 -11.55
N SER A 318 27.81 -12.91 -11.00
CA SER A 318 27.57 -12.87 -9.55
C SER A 318 26.64 -14.01 -9.17
N ALA A 319 26.99 -14.76 -8.12
CA ALA A 319 26.30 -15.98 -7.74
C ALA A 319 25.98 -16.01 -6.26
N THR A 320 24.78 -16.51 -5.91
CA THR A 320 24.36 -16.76 -4.53
C THR A 320 24.10 -18.25 -4.29
N ASN A 321 24.27 -18.67 -3.04
CA ASN A 321 23.95 -20.01 -2.59
C ASN A 321 22.44 -20.18 -2.30
N THR A 322 22.04 -21.35 -1.82
CA THR A 322 20.63 -21.66 -1.49
C THR A 322 20.05 -20.79 -0.37
N SER A 323 20.89 -20.23 0.50
CA SER A 323 20.47 -19.31 1.56
C SER A 323 20.44 -17.84 1.09
N GLY A 324 20.74 -17.57 -0.18
CA GLY A 324 20.79 -16.22 -0.72
C GLY A 324 22.08 -15.44 -0.42
N CYS A 325 23.05 -16.04 0.28
CA CYS A 325 24.35 -15.43 0.54
C CYS A 325 25.26 -15.53 -0.67
N LEU A 326 26.24 -14.62 -0.76
CA LEU A 326 27.25 -14.66 -1.80
C LEU A 326 27.91 -16.05 -1.87
N ALA A 327 27.88 -16.71 -3.04
CA ALA A 327 28.72 -17.86 -3.34
C ALA A 327 30.06 -17.38 -3.89
N SER A 328 30.06 -16.62 -4.98
CA SER A 328 31.23 -15.98 -5.53
C SER A 328 30.84 -14.93 -6.58
N ILE A 329 31.76 -13.99 -6.86
CA ILE A 329 31.73 -13.14 -8.05
C ILE A 329 33.00 -13.43 -8.85
N GLY A 330 32.88 -13.65 -10.15
CA GLY A 330 34.00 -13.96 -11.04
C GLY A 330 34.03 -13.09 -12.28
N ILE A 331 35.23 -12.98 -12.85
CA ILE A 331 35.52 -12.32 -14.11
C ILE A 331 36.19 -13.31 -15.06
N SER A 332 35.71 -13.37 -16.28
CA SER A 332 36.38 -14.08 -17.39
C SER A 332 36.96 -13.07 -18.35
N LEU A 333 38.13 -13.39 -18.94
CA LEU A 333 38.78 -12.60 -20.01
C LEU A 333 38.78 -13.37 -21.34
N ASP A 334 38.10 -14.50 -21.42
CA ASP A 334 38.08 -15.46 -22.51
C ASP A 334 36.67 -15.95 -22.86
N LYS A 335 35.67 -15.04 -22.72
CA LYS A 335 34.25 -15.31 -23.04
C LYS A 335 33.66 -16.47 -22.21
N GLY A 336 34.02 -16.59 -20.94
CA GLY A 336 33.47 -17.58 -20.04
C GLY A 336 34.10 -18.97 -20.07
N ASN A 337 35.22 -19.16 -20.76
CA ASN A 337 35.93 -20.43 -20.71
C ASN A 337 36.61 -20.64 -19.35
N THR A 338 37.20 -19.58 -18.81
CA THR A 338 37.80 -19.57 -17.46
C THR A 338 37.37 -18.34 -16.69
N PHE A 339 37.37 -18.44 -15.35
CA PHE A 339 37.02 -17.30 -14.47
C PHE A 339 38.04 -17.17 -13.34
N ASP A 340 38.51 -15.94 -13.12
CA ASP A 340 39.16 -15.53 -11.90
C ASP A 340 38.11 -15.07 -10.85
N ILE A 341 38.24 -15.56 -9.61
CA ILE A 341 37.33 -15.20 -8.53
C ILE A 341 37.76 -13.87 -7.94
N ILE A 342 36.91 -12.83 -8.04
CA ILE A 342 37.15 -11.47 -7.52
C ILE A 342 36.45 -11.19 -6.19
N ALA A 343 35.49 -12.04 -5.80
CA ALA A 343 34.93 -12.10 -4.45
C ALA A 343 34.49 -13.54 -4.14
N GLN A 344 34.80 -14.00 -2.94
CA GLN A 344 34.41 -15.31 -2.44
C GLN A 344 33.47 -15.17 -1.26
N GLY A 345 32.37 -15.94 -1.27
CA GLY A 345 31.42 -15.98 -0.17
C GLY A 345 31.99 -16.54 1.13
N GLY A 346 31.32 -16.25 2.24
CA GLY A 346 31.74 -16.66 3.60
C GLY A 346 32.80 -15.76 4.23
N GLY A 347 33.19 -14.66 3.56
CA GLY A 347 34.09 -13.63 4.08
C GLY A 347 33.35 -12.43 4.69
N SER A 348 34.09 -11.34 4.88
CA SER A 348 33.52 -10.07 5.39
C SER A 348 32.80 -9.25 4.32
N PHE A 349 32.86 -9.63 3.06
CA PHE A 349 32.19 -9.01 1.95
C PHE A 349 31.05 -9.89 1.44
N ASP A 350 29.84 -9.40 1.53
CA ASP A 350 28.66 -10.01 0.93
C ASP A 350 27.65 -8.86 0.64
N PRO A 351 27.36 -8.53 -0.61
CA PRO A 351 26.44 -7.45 -0.95
C PRO A 351 24.98 -7.77 -0.62
N TYR A 352 24.64 -9.02 -0.35
CA TYR A 352 23.29 -9.53 -0.16
C TYR A 352 22.85 -9.64 1.30
N THR A 353 23.67 -9.15 2.23
CA THR A 353 23.34 -9.11 3.66
C THR A 353 23.97 -7.90 4.34
N LEU A 354 23.31 -7.41 5.40
CA LEU A 354 23.88 -6.38 6.29
C LEU A 354 24.89 -6.97 7.29
N THR A 355 24.83 -8.26 7.53
CA THR A 355 25.63 -8.98 8.55
C THR A 355 26.29 -10.22 7.96
N PRO A 356 27.36 -10.08 7.15
CA PRO A 356 27.96 -11.19 6.41
C PRO A 356 28.34 -12.43 7.23
N THR A 357 28.60 -12.26 8.53
CA THR A 357 28.99 -13.34 9.45
C THR A 357 27.83 -13.99 10.21
N GLN A 358 26.61 -13.42 10.12
CA GLN A 358 25.44 -13.88 10.89
C GLN A 358 24.31 -14.49 10.04
N GLY A 359 24.44 -14.46 8.70
CA GLY A 359 23.38 -14.92 7.80
C GLY A 359 22.34 -13.83 7.50
N GLY A 360 21.11 -14.23 7.18
CA GLY A 360 20.05 -13.29 6.81
C GLY A 360 20.25 -12.69 5.41
N CYS A 361 20.73 -13.49 4.46
CA CYS A 361 21.02 -13.04 3.11
C CYS A 361 19.76 -13.09 2.23
N GLN A 362 19.65 -12.14 1.29
CA GLN A 362 18.49 -12.01 0.42
C GLN A 362 18.83 -11.96 -1.09
N GLY A 363 20.02 -12.41 -1.49
CA GLY A 363 20.40 -12.45 -2.91
C GLY A 363 19.58 -13.44 -3.77
N TRP A 364 18.71 -14.23 -3.17
CA TRP A 364 17.64 -14.93 -3.87
C TRP A 364 16.58 -13.94 -4.43
N TYR A 365 16.53 -12.72 -3.89
CA TYR A 365 15.56 -11.68 -4.16
C TYR A 365 16.19 -10.45 -4.85
N ASP A 366 17.14 -9.76 -4.20
CA ASP A 366 17.79 -8.55 -4.65
C ASP A 366 19.19 -8.83 -5.21
N MET A 367 19.29 -8.96 -6.50
CA MET A 367 20.57 -9.06 -7.22
C MET A 367 20.52 -8.17 -8.45
N SER A 368 21.52 -7.30 -8.60
CA SER A 368 21.74 -6.54 -9.83
C SER A 368 23.23 -6.38 -10.13
N MET A 369 23.60 -6.28 -11.39
CA MET A 369 24.97 -6.15 -11.84
C MET A 369 25.02 -5.37 -13.14
N ALA A 370 26.02 -4.48 -13.29
CA ALA A 370 26.28 -3.80 -14.55
C ALA A 370 27.77 -3.40 -14.67
N VAL A 371 28.33 -3.61 -15.86
CA VAL A 371 29.71 -3.21 -16.18
C VAL A 371 29.72 -1.78 -16.72
N TYR A 372 30.74 -0.98 -16.34
CA TYR A 372 30.88 0.38 -16.86
C TYR A 372 31.02 0.38 -18.39
N PRO A 373 30.32 1.25 -19.13
CA PRO A 373 30.27 1.20 -20.59
C PRO A 373 31.63 1.29 -21.30
N ASN A 374 32.55 2.11 -20.76
CA ASN A 374 33.87 2.36 -21.39
C ASN A 374 35.04 1.76 -20.61
N ASP A 375 34.75 0.96 -19.56
CA ASP A 375 35.80 0.33 -18.74
C ASP A 375 35.39 -1.11 -18.38
N PRO A 376 35.93 -2.12 -19.10
CA PRO A 376 35.58 -3.51 -18.90
C PRO A 376 36.04 -4.06 -17.55
N PHE A 377 36.88 -3.31 -16.81
CA PHE A 377 37.43 -3.68 -15.52
C PHE A 377 36.85 -2.90 -14.34
N LYS A 378 35.68 -2.32 -14.54
CA LYS A 378 34.94 -1.64 -13.49
C LYS A 378 33.49 -2.11 -13.47
N LEU A 379 33.05 -2.60 -12.32
CA LEU A 379 31.78 -3.29 -12.11
C LEU A 379 30.97 -2.63 -11.01
N LEU A 380 29.67 -2.53 -11.18
CA LEU A 380 28.69 -2.28 -10.12
C LEU A 380 27.96 -3.58 -9.77
N VAL A 381 27.81 -3.84 -8.48
CA VAL A 381 26.96 -4.92 -7.95
C VAL A 381 26.02 -4.31 -6.92
N GLY A 382 24.74 -4.63 -7.04
CA GLY A 382 23.69 -4.25 -6.13
C GLY A 382 23.09 -5.48 -5.45
N GLY A 383 22.88 -5.37 -4.19
CA GLY A 383 22.11 -6.21 -3.29
C GLY A 383 21.31 -5.28 -2.39
N ILE A 384 21.47 -5.36 -1.06
CA ILE A 384 20.87 -4.38 -0.15
C ILE A 384 21.41 -2.99 -0.44
N GLU A 385 22.71 -2.88 -0.75
CA GLU A 385 23.37 -1.64 -1.11
C GLU A 385 24.16 -1.78 -2.42
N LEU A 386 24.73 -0.69 -2.92
CA LEU A 386 25.55 -0.65 -4.12
C LEU A 386 27.02 -0.72 -3.78
N PHE A 387 27.72 -1.60 -4.49
CA PHE A 387 29.16 -1.78 -4.42
C PHE A 387 29.81 -1.61 -5.78
N ARG A 388 30.99 -1.00 -5.79
CA ARG A 388 31.82 -0.82 -6.98
C ARG A 388 33.09 -1.62 -6.84
N TRP A 389 33.42 -2.39 -7.88
CA TRP A 389 34.72 -3.06 -8.01
C TRP A 389 35.53 -2.41 -9.12
N TYR A 390 36.87 -2.34 -8.95
CA TYR A 390 37.80 -1.95 -9.99
C TYR A 390 39.08 -2.78 -9.90
N LYS A 391 39.62 -3.15 -11.07
CA LYS A 391 40.82 -3.97 -11.19
C LYS A 391 42.07 -3.20 -10.76
N THR A 392 42.92 -3.84 -9.99
CA THR A 392 44.23 -3.29 -9.55
C THR A 392 45.41 -4.11 -10.03
N GLN A 393 45.17 -5.39 -10.42
CA GLN A 393 46.21 -6.33 -10.89
C GLN A 393 45.66 -7.23 -12.00
N SER A 394 46.51 -7.62 -12.94
CA SER A 394 46.07 -8.37 -14.15
C SER A 394 46.38 -9.86 -14.13
N ASN A 395 47.26 -10.35 -13.30
CA ASN A 395 47.61 -11.78 -13.26
C ASN A 395 48.07 -12.23 -11.84
N PRO A 396 47.29 -13.04 -11.08
CA PRO A 396 45.87 -13.23 -11.34
C PRO A 396 45.09 -11.92 -11.27
N VAL A 397 43.83 -11.90 -11.72
CA VAL A 397 43.02 -10.68 -11.69
C VAL A 397 42.61 -10.39 -10.26
N PHE A 398 43.07 -9.26 -9.72
CA PHE A 398 42.64 -8.72 -8.43
C PHE A 398 42.10 -7.30 -8.56
N GLY A 399 41.23 -6.92 -7.60
CA GLY A 399 40.67 -5.59 -7.53
C GLY A 399 40.22 -5.21 -6.13
N GLN A 400 39.67 -4.02 -5.99
CA GLN A 400 39.15 -3.50 -4.74
C GLN A 400 37.66 -3.29 -4.83
N TRP A 401 36.97 -3.63 -3.74
CA TRP A 401 35.54 -3.37 -3.54
C TRP A 401 35.37 -2.11 -2.70
N GLN A 402 34.40 -1.29 -3.10
CA GLN A 402 33.99 -0.07 -2.40
C GLN A 402 32.49 -0.02 -2.30
N LYS A 403 31.97 0.15 -1.09
CA LYS A 403 30.57 0.51 -0.90
C LYS A 403 30.36 1.96 -1.32
N ILE A 404 29.38 2.25 -2.15
CA ILE A 404 29.14 3.57 -2.74
C ILE A 404 27.76 4.17 -2.39
N SER A 405 26.87 3.40 -1.77
CA SER A 405 25.55 3.88 -1.31
C SER A 405 25.34 3.66 0.18
N SER A 406 24.30 4.26 0.71
CA SER A 406 23.80 4.01 2.05
C SER A 406 22.28 3.98 2.02
N TRP A 407 21.69 2.87 2.42
CA TRP A 407 20.24 2.74 2.56
C TRP A 407 19.68 3.38 3.85
N THR A 408 20.56 3.71 4.79
CA THR A 408 20.18 4.40 6.02
C THR A 408 20.34 5.90 5.88
N PRO A 409 19.29 6.70 6.10
CA PRO A 409 19.45 8.15 6.14
C PRO A 409 20.29 8.54 7.37
N GLN A 410 21.39 9.25 7.12
CA GLN A 410 22.20 9.87 8.18
C GLN A 410 21.76 11.33 8.35
N GLY A 411 20.98 11.63 9.39
CA GLY A 411 20.46 12.96 9.64
C GLY A 411 19.37 13.40 8.65
N ASN A 412 19.26 14.71 8.41
CA ASN A 412 18.21 15.28 7.55
C ASN A 412 18.51 15.21 6.04
N PHE A 413 19.75 14.91 5.67
CA PHE A 413 20.20 14.82 4.28
C PHE A 413 21.36 13.85 4.16
N ASN A 414 21.17 12.77 3.41
CA ASN A 414 22.22 11.83 3.05
C ASN A 414 22.36 11.80 1.53
N PRO A 415 23.41 12.43 0.95
CA PRO A 415 23.59 12.43 -0.50
C PRO A 415 23.96 11.06 -1.07
N TYR A 416 24.30 10.10 -0.22
CA TYR A 416 24.64 8.72 -0.60
C TYR A 416 23.44 7.79 -0.50
N TYR A 417 22.26 8.32 -0.14
CA TYR A 417 21.06 7.52 0.06
C TYR A 417 20.54 6.96 -1.26
N VAL A 418 20.40 5.65 -1.29
CA VAL A 418 19.61 4.88 -2.25
C VAL A 418 18.74 3.93 -1.42
N HIS A 419 17.48 3.76 -1.77
CA HIS A 419 16.63 2.77 -1.10
C HIS A 419 17.27 1.38 -1.17
N ALA A 420 17.06 0.57 -0.15
CA ALA A 420 17.55 -0.80 -0.11
C ALA A 420 17.01 -1.65 -1.27
N ASP A 421 17.65 -2.81 -1.46
CA ASP A 421 17.19 -3.89 -2.31
C ASP A 421 17.25 -3.51 -3.81
N GLN A 422 18.46 -3.67 -4.38
CA GLN A 422 18.77 -3.24 -5.74
C GLN A 422 18.39 -4.32 -6.76
N HIS A 423 17.45 -4.04 -7.65
CA HIS A 423 16.94 -4.99 -8.63
C HIS A 423 17.45 -4.76 -10.04
N PHE A 424 17.80 -3.53 -10.38
CA PHE A 424 18.22 -3.19 -11.73
C PHE A 424 19.21 -2.02 -11.76
N ILE A 425 20.21 -2.11 -12.63
CA ILE A 425 21.19 -1.06 -12.90
C ILE A 425 21.29 -0.86 -14.40
N VAL A 426 21.16 0.37 -14.88
CA VAL A 426 21.39 0.71 -16.28
C VAL A 426 22.19 1.99 -16.40
N PHE A 427 23.27 1.95 -17.17
CA PHE A 427 24.08 3.11 -17.49
C PHE A 427 23.50 3.93 -18.62
N LYS A 428 23.45 5.25 -18.48
CA LYS A 428 23.25 6.21 -19.55
C LYS A 428 24.55 6.52 -20.26
N ASP A 429 25.61 6.67 -19.48
CA ASP A 429 26.97 6.93 -19.89
C ASP A 429 27.94 6.45 -18.77
N ASN A 430 29.25 6.63 -18.95
CA ASN A 430 30.25 6.13 -17.99
C ASN A 430 30.19 6.77 -16.60
N ASN A 431 29.40 7.81 -16.41
CA ASN A 431 29.30 8.57 -15.15
C ASN A 431 27.87 8.63 -14.59
N THR A 432 26.88 8.32 -15.42
CA THR A 432 25.46 8.40 -15.07
C THR A 432 24.80 7.04 -15.18
N ALA A 433 24.18 6.57 -14.10
CA ALA A 433 23.35 5.38 -14.13
C ALA A 433 22.04 5.58 -13.33
N TYR A 434 21.06 4.73 -13.65
CA TYR A 434 19.78 4.63 -13.00
C TYR A 434 19.66 3.28 -12.28
N PHE A 435 18.95 3.30 -11.15
CA PHE A 435 18.82 2.17 -10.24
C PHE A 435 17.34 1.92 -9.97
N GLY A 436 16.90 0.69 -10.17
CA GLY A 436 15.58 0.21 -9.77
C GLY A 436 15.66 -0.50 -8.43
N THR A 437 14.89 -0.05 -7.47
CA THR A 437 14.91 -0.52 -6.07
C THR A 437 13.51 -0.77 -5.55
N ASP A 438 13.36 -1.25 -4.30
CA ASP A 438 12.07 -1.36 -3.64
C ASP A 438 11.44 0.01 -3.30
N GLY A 439 12.22 1.06 -3.31
CA GLY A 439 11.76 2.45 -3.16
C GLY A 439 11.63 3.22 -4.48
N GLY A 440 11.60 2.54 -5.64
CA GLY A 440 11.41 3.16 -6.94
C GLY A 440 12.69 3.37 -7.74
N VAL A 441 12.80 4.51 -8.41
CA VAL A 441 13.89 4.84 -9.33
C VAL A 441 14.83 5.88 -8.72
N PHE A 442 16.13 5.58 -8.76
CA PHE A 442 17.20 6.50 -8.34
C PHE A 442 18.18 6.75 -9.48
N ARG A 443 18.92 7.85 -9.41
CA ARG A 443 19.98 8.20 -10.36
C ARG A 443 21.22 8.74 -9.64
N SER A 444 22.40 8.33 -10.11
CA SER A 444 23.65 9.05 -9.89
C SER A 444 24.16 9.62 -11.21
N SER A 445 24.72 10.84 -11.17
CA SER A 445 25.35 11.51 -12.33
C SER A 445 26.84 11.75 -12.14
N ASN A 446 27.42 11.18 -11.09
CA ASN A 446 28.84 11.34 -10.73
C ASN A 446 29.46 10.02 -10.24
N LEU A 447 29.12 8.90 -10.90
CA LEU A 447 29.59 7.56 -10.51
C LEU A 447 31.10 7.36 -10.56
N ASN A 448 31.86 8.25 -11.24
CA ASN A 448 33.32 8.18 -11.24
C ASN A 448 33.96 8.82 -10.02
N ASP A 449 33.21 9.62 -9.24
CA ASP A 449 33.68 10.18 -7.99
C ASP A 449 33.97 9.09 -6.97
N LEU A 450 34.86 9.37 -6.02
CA LEU A 450 35.12 8.43 -4.90
C LEU A 450 33.84 8.17 -4.10
N ASN A 451 33.07 9.21 -3.86
CA ASN A 451 31.80 9.16 -3.14
C ASN A 451 30.69 9.72 -4.03
N PRO A 452 30.08 8.91 -4.91
CA PRO A 452 29.01 9.36 -5.77
C PRO A 452 27.77 9.73 -4.96
N THR A 453 26.98 10.65 -5.51
CA THR A 453 25.72 11.09 -4.91
C THR A 453 24.52 10.59 -5.70
N PHE A 454 23.37 10.43 -5.03
CA PHE A 454 22.17 9.88 -5.62
C PHE A 454 20.98 10.80 -5.41
N VAL A 455 20.05 10.74 -6.35
CA VAL A 455 18.77 11.45 -6.27
C VAL A 455 17.61 10.49 -6.56
N SER A 456 16.55 10.59 -5.78
CA SER A 456 15.28 9.90 -6.07
C SER A 456 14.59 10.56 -7.26
N LEU A 457 14.07 9.74 -8.16
CA LEU A 457 13.33 10.13 -9.35
C LEU A 457 11.86 9.67 -9.29
N ASN A 458 11.26 9.65 -8.11
CA ASN A 458 9.91 9.09 -7.92
C ASN A 458 8.76 10.05 -8.22
N PHE A 459 9.04 11.27 -8.72
CA PHE A 459 7.94 12.21 -8.95
C PHE A 459 6.94 11.69 -9.98
N ARG A 460 5.70 11.45 -9.52
CA ARG A 460 4.61 10.80 -10.26
C ARG A 460 4.86 9.33 -10.62
N TYR A 461 5.87 8.71 -10.06
CA TYR A 461 6.07 7.27 -10.12
C TYR A 461 5.29 6.58 -8.98
N ALA A 462 3.97 6.70 -9.04
CA ALA A 462 3.06 6.22 -8.01
C ALA A 462 2.96 4.69 -8.05
N THR A 463 3.97 4.00 -7.52
CA THR A 463 4.08 2.54 -7.51
C THR A 463 4.15 1.92 -6.11
N ALA A 464 3.91 2.71 -5.07
CA ALA A 464 3.87 2.23 -3.69
C ALA A 464 2.84 1.10 -3.51
N GLN A 465 3.25 0.07 -2.75
CA GLN A 465 2.50 -1.17 -2.56
C GLN A 465 1.80 -1.15 -1.20
N PHE A 466 0.57 -0.61 -1.16
CA PHE A 466 -0.21 -0.49 0.07
C PHE A 466 -0.84 -1.81 0.50
N TYR A 467 -0.83 -2.07 1.81
CA TYR A 467 -1.55 -3.16 2.48
C TYR A 467 -2.87 -2.70 3.08
N SER A 468 -2.98 -1.43 3.48
CA SER A 468 -4.09 -0.93 4.27
C SER A 468 -4.45 0.52 3.95
N LEU A 469 -5.57 0.97 4.52
CA LEU A 469 -6.15 2.28 4.30
C LEU A 469 -6.83 2.83 5.55
N GLY A 470 -6.30 3.91 6.11
CA GLY A 470 -6.97 4.76 7.09
C GLY A 470 -7.51 6.03 6.42
N ILE A 471 -8.75 6.39 6.70
CA ILE A 471 -9.39 7.60 6.17
C ILE A 471 -9.85 8.53 7.29
N SER A 472 -9.58 9.82 7.16
CA SER A 472 -10.06 10.85 8.09
C SER A 472 -11.42 11.39 7.69
N SER A 473 -12.16 11.90 8.67
CA SER A 473 -13.31 12.78 8.43
C SER A 473 -12.91 14.21 8.08
N TYR A 474 -11.61 14.52 8.07
CA TYR A 474 -11.05 15.84 7.90
C TYR A 474 -10.48 16.03 6.50
N ILE A 475 -10.76 17.17 5.91
CA ILE A 475 -10.09 17.66 4.70
C ILE A 475 -9.15 18.78 5.09
N ASN A 476 -7.90 18.70 4.67
CA ASN A 476 -6.95 19.78 4.91
C ASN A 476 -7.44 21.10 4.32
N SER A 477 -7.75 22.06 5.18
CA SER A 477 -8.30 23.36 4.79
C SER A 477 -7.35 24.21 3.91
N ASN A 478 -6.04 23.92 3.95
CA ASN A 478 -5.07 24.70 3.18
C ASN A 478 -5.01 24.30 1.70
N ASN A 479 -5.36 23.08 1.37
CA ASN A 479 -5.23 22.53 0.01
C ASN A 479 -6.44 21.71 -0.47
N GLY A 480 -7.47 21.54 0.37
CA GLY A 480 -8.67 20.78 0.01
C GLY A 480 -8.45 19.27 -0.18
N VAL A 481 -7.37 18.71 0.36
CA VAL A 481 -7.01 17.32 0.19
C VAL A 481 -7.46 16.49 1.38
N ASP A 482 -8.01 15.31 1.10
CA ASP A 482 -8.39 14.35 2.13
C ASP A 482 -7.13 13.85 2.87
N VAL A 483 -7.23 13.74 4.20
CA VAL A 483 -6.18 13.11 5.00
C VAL A 483 -6.42 11.60 4.99
N ILE A 484 -5.47 10.87 4.43
CA ILE A 484 -5.49 9.41 4.32
C ILE A 484 -4.13 8.85 4.68
N MET A 485 -4.10 7.60 5.14
CA MET A 485 -2.85 6.90 5.39
C MET A 485 -2.93 5.43 4.99
N GLY A 486 -1.76 4.79 4.87
CA GLY A 486 -1.66 3.36 4.61
C GLY A 486 -0.27 2.84 4.88
N GLY A 487 -0.22 1.59 5.35
CA GLY A 487 1.01 0.85 5.46
C GLY A 487 1.44 0.30 4.11
N THR A 488 2.74 0.36 3.82
CA THR A 488 3.30 -0.09 2.54
C THR A 488 4.36 -1.15 2.73
N GLN A 489 4.50 -2.02 1.76
CA GLN A 489 5.66 -2.90 1.66
C GLN A 489 6.91 -2.05 1.44
N ASP A 490 7.94 -2.28 2.23
CA ASP A 490 9.30 -1.69 2.17
C ASP A 490 9.40 -0.16 2.30
N ASN A 491 8.28 0.60 2.31
CA ASN A 491 8.27 2.07 2.31
C ASN A 491 7.51 2.67 3.51
N GLY A 492 7.40 1.94 4.60
CA GLY A 492 6.82 2.40 5.86
C GLY A 492 5.32 2.68 5.82
N THR A 493 4.83 3.46 6.77
CA THR A 493 3.46 3.97 6.77
C THR A 493 3.43 5.38 6.24
N GLN A 494 2.68 5.61 5.16
CA GLN A 494 2.56 6.88 4.46
C GLN A 494 1.29 7.60 4.85
N VAL A 495 1.39 8.89 5.19
CA VAL A 495 0.24 9.78 5.42
C VAL A 495 0.23 10.86 4.35
N MET A 496 -0.94 11.13 3.79
CA MET A 496 -1.16 12.19 2.79
C MET A 496 -2.13 13.24 3.31
N GLY A 497 -2.12 14.42 2.71
CA GLY A 497 -3.05 15.50 3.07
C GLY A 497 -2.68 16.27 4.34
N LEU A 498 -1.54 16.03 4.95
CA LEU A 498 -1.10 16.79 6.14
C LEU A 498 -0.84 18.28 5.80
N PRO A 499 -1.11 19.21 6.75
CA PRO A 499 -1.01 20.65 6.50
C PRO A 499 0.36 21.16 6.03
N ASN A 500 1.42 20.50 6.44
CA ASN A 500 2.80 20.94 6.23
C ASN A 500 3.52 20.20 5.08
N VAL A 501 2.80 19.41 4.28
CA VAL A 501 3.37 18.70 3.14
C VAL A 501 3.36 19.61 1.91
N PHE A 502 4.50 19.78 1.27
CA PHE A 502 4.72 20.72 0.18
C PHE A 502 3.78 20.52 -1.03
N HIS A 503 3.39 19.29 -1.32
CA HIS A 503 2.53 18.95 -2.46
C HIS A 503 1.37 18.07 -1.98
N PRO A 504 0.11 18.33 -2.41
CA PRO A 504 -1.06 17.61 -1.93
C PRO A 504 -1.03 16.10 -2.20
N LYS A 505 -0.31 15.65 -3.23
CA LYS A 505 -0.14 14.23 -3.58
C LYS A 505 1.20 13.65 -3.09
N TYR A 506 1.85 14.26 -2.09
CA TYR A 506 3.05 13.70 -1.47
C TYR A 506 2.69 12.91 -0.22
N GLY A 507 3.31 11.74 -0.09
CA GLY A 507 3.30 10.96 1.14
C GLY A 507 4.33 11.51 2.14
N PHE A 508 3.98 11.41 3.41
CA PHE A 508 4.86 11.64 4.54
C PHE A 508 4.99 10.35 5.33
N GLU A 509 6.20 9.83 5.46
CA GLU A 509 6.48 8.60 6.18
C GLU A 509 6.50 8.86 7.68
N ILE A 510 5.59 8.19 8.42
CA ILE A 510 5.52 8.29 9.89
C ILE A 510 6.20 7.12 10.61
N SER A 511 6.41 6.01 9.92
CA SER A 511 7.20 4.86 10.40
C SER A 511 7.92 4.20 9.25
N GLY A 512 9.12 3.66 9.49
CA GLY A 512 9.87 2.94 8.46
C GLY A 512 9.67 1.43 8.52
N GLY A 513 10.26 0.70 7.58
CA GLY A 513 10.12 -0.74 7.40
C GLY A 513 8.89 -1.11 6.61
N ASP A 514 8.31 -2.29 6.86
CA ASP A 514 7.00 -2.63 6.32
C ASP A 514 5.90 -2.06 7.23
N GLY A 515 5.12 -1.13 6.71
CA GLY A 515 3.90 -0.66 7.35
C GLY A 515 2.74 -1.61 7.03
N PHE A 516 1.89 -1.86 8.04
CA PHE A 516 0.73 -2.74 7.86
C PHE A 516 -0.57 -2.03 8.15
N ASP A 517 -1.42 -2.65 8.96
CA ASP A 517 -2.74 -2.12 9.23
C ASP A 517 -2.68 -0.76 9.91
N CYS A 518 -3.59 0.11 9.55
CA CYS A 518 -3.64 1.45 10.06
C CYS A 518 -5.08 1.97 10.10
N ASP A 519 -5.31 2.93 10.98
CA ASP A 519 -6.60 3.58 11.08
C ASP A 519 -6.45 5.05 11.49
N ILE A 520 -7.40 5.91 11.12
CA ILE A 520 -7.47 7.30 11.54
C ILE A 520 -8.73 7.49 12.35
N ALA A 521 -8.59 8.03 13.55
CA ALA A 521 -9.73 8.42 14.37
C ALA A 521 -10.60 9.44 13.63
N THR A 522 -11.90 9.15 13.53
CA THR A 522 -12.80 10.02 12.77
C THR A 522 -13.27 11.23 13.57
N VAL A 523 -13.16 11.15 14.90
CA VAL A 523 -13.57 12.19 15.84
C VAL A 523 -12.38 13.01 16.34
N SER A 524 -11.21 12.39 16.52
CA SER A 524 -10.07 13.00 17.20
C SER A 524 -8.82 13.17 16.33
N ASP A 525 -8.84 12.76 15.06
CA ASP A 525 -7.73 12.82 14.10
C ASP A 525 -6.44 12.11 14.57
N VAL A 526 -6.54 11.18 15.52
CA VAL A 526 -5.42 10.38 15.99
C VAL A 526 -5.09 9.32 14.94
N LEU A 527 -3.82 9.18 14.62
CA LEU A 527 -3.30 8.18 13.69
C LEU A 527 -2.88 6.94 14.47
N PHE A 528 -3.30 5.76 14.02
CA PHE A 528 -2.89 4.45 14.54
C PHE A 528 -2.24 3.66 13.42
N HIS A 529 -1.09 3.05 13.66
CA HIS A 529 -0.42 2.23 12.66
C HIS A 529 0.38 1.10 13.29
N THR A 530 0.51 0.03 12.55
CA THR A 530 1.35 -1.10 12.90
C THR A 530 2.52 -1.24 11.95
N VAL A 531 3.62 -1.75 12.44
CA VAL A 531 4.72 -2.32 11.68
C VAL A 531 4.82 -3.81 12.02
N TYR A 532 5.66 -4.55 11.33
CA TYR A 532 5.76 -6.00 11.49
C TYR A 532 5.85 -6.46 12.96
N PHE A 533 5.36 -7.67 13.21
CA PHE A 533 5.46 -8.40 14.47
C PHE A 533 4.81 -7.70 15.67
N GLY A 534 3.67 -7.03 15.46
CA GLY A 534 2.85 -6.49 16.54
C GLY A 534 3.28 -5.14 17.09
N SER A 535 4.20 -4.44 16.43
CA SER A 535 4.55 -3.09 16.84
C SER A 535 3.42 -2.12 16.49
N LEU A 536 2.75 -1.59 17.50
CA LEU A 536 1.63 -0.66 17.40
C LEU A 536 2.05 0.72 17.88
N SER A 537 1.69 1.76 17.14
CA SER A 537 1.96 3.15 17.48
C SER A 537 0.73 4.02 17.28
N ARG A 538 0.66 5.12 18.05
CA ARG A 538 -0.32 6.19 17.86
C ARG A 538 0.37 7.53 17.72
N SER A 539 -0.27 8.45 17.03
CA SER A 539 0.23 9.81 16.85
C SER A 539 -0.94 10.79 16.94
N SER A 540 -0.78 11.90 17.68
CA SER A 540 -1.65 13.05 17.52
C SER A 540 -1.39 13.67 16.14
N SER A 541 -2.34 14.36 15.55
CA SER A 541 -2.40 14.85 14.16
C SER A 541 -1.13 15.52 13.58
N SER A 542 -0.16 15.85 14.41
CA SER A 542 1.09 16.52 14.04
C SER A 542 2.27 15.58 13.74
N GLY A 543 2.07 14.25 13.78
CA GLY A 543 3.12 13.28 13.47
C GLY A 543 4.06 12.94 14.63
N ALA A 544 3.82 13.45 15.83
CA ALA A 544 4.48 12.97 17.03
C ALA A 544 3.94 11.58 17.37
N SER A 545 4.73 10.52 17.16
CA SER A 545 4.30 9.16 17.41
C SER A 545 4.65 8.70 18.83
N GLY A 546 3.74 7.97 19.46
CA GLY A 546 3.97 7.26 20.71
C GLY A 546 3.67 5.78 20.53
N THR A 547 4.46 4.91 21.18
CA THR A 547 4.16 3.49 21.25
C THR A 547 3.35 3.25 22.54
N PHE A 548 2.31 2.43 22.46
CA PHE A 548 1.49 2.15 23.60
C PHE A 548 1.22 0.65 23.76
N PHE A 549 1.88 0.08 24.74
CA PHE A 549 1.70 -1.29 25.18
C PHE A 549 1.50 -1.29 26.69
N ASP A 550 0.61 -2.14 27.19
CA ASP A 550 0.63 -2.51 28.57
C ASP A 550 1.66 -3.64 28.83
N SER A 551 1.78 -4.08 30.06
CA SER A 551 2.74 -5.13 30.44
C SER A 551 2.44 -6.47 29.75
N GLU A 552 1.18 -6.76 29.46
CA GLU A 552 0.76 -8.01 28.82
C GLU A 552 1.13 -8.01 27.32
N LEU A 553 0.81 -6.94 26.60
CA LEU A 553 1.20 -6.78 25.19
C LEU A 553 2.71 -6.65 25.04
N SER A 554 3.37 -5.89 25.91
CA SER A 554 4.83 -5.73 25.91
C SER A 554 5.56 -7.07 26.08
N THR A 555 5.10 -7.92 26.99
CA THR A 555 5.69 -9.24 27.20
C THR A 555 5.49 -10.15 25.99
N ALA A 556 4.29 -10.12 25.39
CA ALA A 556 4.01 -10.88 24.19
C ALA A 556 4.85 -10.39 22.99
N CYS A 557 5.18 -9.10 22.93
CA CYS A 557 5.87 -8.48 21.80
C CYS A 557 7.39 -8.46 21.88
N GLN A 558 8.00 -8.63 23.07
CA GLN A 558 9.46 -8.61 23.23
C GLN A 558 10.20 -9.73 22.47
N ASN A 559 9.52 -10.81 22.13
CA ASN A 559 10.08 -11.95 21.40
C ASN A 559 9.57 -12.07 19.95
N GLY A 560 9.06 -10.99 19.38
CA GLY A 560 8.38 -11.02 18.09
C GLY A 560 6.94 -11.52 18.27
N CYS A 561 5.96 -10.62 18.26
CA CYS A 561 4.57 -10.98 18.58
C CYS A 561 3.78 -11.42 17.37
N GLY A 562 4.25 -12.36 16.64
CA GLY A 562 3.37 -13.05 15.74
C GLY A 562 3.54 -12.76 14.27
N PRO A 563 2.53 -13.01 13.44
CA PRO A 563 2.74 -12.92 12.03
C PRO A 563 3.12 -11.50 11.62
N PHE A 564 3.78 -11.44 10.52
CA PHE A 564 4.25 -10.28 9.85
C PHE A 564 3.20 -9.17 9.77
N TYR A 565 1.97 -9.50 9.40
CA TYR A 565 0.83 -8.58 9.37
C TYR A 565 0.09 -8.55 10.71
N THR A 566 0.00 -7.38 11.33
CA THR A 566 -0.73 -7.17 12.59
C THR A 566 -1.99 -6.39 12.31
N CYS A 567 -3.14 -7.03 12.54
CA CYS A 567 -4.46 -6.48 12.30
C CYS A 567 -4.90 -5.61 13.48
N ILE A 568 -5.36 -4.41 13.20
CA ILE A 568 -6.04 -3.49 14.14
C ILE A 568 -7.36 -3.02 13.55
N ARG A 569 -8.24 -2.49 14.41
CA ARG A 569 -9.42 -1.75 13.98
C ARG A 569 -9.81 -0.74 15.05
N TYR A 570 -10.06 0.50 14.62
CA TYR A 570 -10.49 1.59 15.50
C TYR A 570 -11.95 1.95 15.26
N TRP A 571 -12.62 2.37 16.32
CA TRP A 571 -13.97 2.90 16.32
C TRP A 571 -14.07 4.05 17.30
N ASP A 572 -14.79 5.12 16.94
CA ASP A 572 -15.09 6.25 17.81
C ASP A 572 -16.49 6.83 17.57
N THR A 573 -16.97 7.60 18.52
CA THR A 573 -18.20 8.36 18.44
C THR A 573 -18.12 9.66 19.24
N TYR A 574 -18.73 10.73 18.74
CA TYR A 574 -18.86 11.98 19.48
C TYR A 574 -19.85 11.92 20.62
N TYR A 575 -20.83 11.02 20.57
CA TYR A 575 -21.93 11.02 21.51
C TYR A 575 -22.37 9.62 21.88
N ALA A 576 -22.01 9.22 23.09
CA ALA A 576 -22.47 8.00 23.74
C ALA A 576 -23.37 8.39 24.92
N PRO A 577 -24.70 8.50 24.76
CA PRO A 577 -25.59 9.04 25.79
C PRO A 577 -25.65 8.18 27.08
N ASN A 578 -25.33 6.91 26.95
CA ASN A 578 -25.34 5.95 28.06
C ASN A 578 -23.93 5.71 28.63
N THR A 579 -22.99 6.63 28.37
CA THR A 579 -21.63 6.50 28.88
C THR A 579 -21.58 6.40 30.39
N LYS A 580 -20.65 5.58 30.89
CA LYS A 580 -20.25 5.57 32.30
C LYS A 580 -18.92 6.28 32.54
N ASP A 581 -18.26 6.68 31.43
CA ASP A 581 -17.01 7.43 31.50
C ASP A 581 -17.28 8.87 31.94
N SER A 582 -16.31 9.45 32.63
CA SER A 582 -16.45 10.82 33.17
C SER A 582 -15.09 11.51 33.26
N VAL A 583 -15.14 12.83 33.13
CA VAL A 583 -13.99 13.71 33.32
C VAL A 583 -14.15 14.48 34.61
N GLN A 584 -13.07 14.62 35.38
CA GLN A 584 -13.03 15.50 36.56
C GLN A 584 -12.71 16.92 36.12
N VAL A 585 -13.61 17.85 36.47
CA VAL A 585 -13.48 19.26 36.10
C VAL A 585 -13.40 20.09 37.40
N VAL A 586 -12.35 20.91 37.51
CA VAL A 586 -12.20 21.89 38.59
C VAL A 586 -12.77 23.21 38.08
N LEU A 587 -13.79 23.72 38.76
CA LEU A 587 -14.47 24.95 38.36
C LEU A 587 -13.64 26.18 38.72
N SER A 588 -13.46 27.05 37.74
CA SER A 588 -12.74 28.33 37.90
C SER A 588 -13.63 29.49 38.38
N ASN A 589 -14.96 29.28 38.39
CA ASN A 589 -15.95 30.29 38.80
C ASN A 589 -17.14 29.63 39.50
N ASN A 590 -17.98 30.43 40.18
CA ASN A 590 -19.29 29.96 40.66
C ASN A 590 -20.21 29.70 39.45
N VAL A 591 -20.97 28.61 39.52
CA VAL A 591 -21.88 28.17 38.45
C VAL A 591 -23.29 28.04 39.02
N ASN A 592 -24.29 28.61 38.37
CA ASN A 592 -25.71 28.51 38.74
C ASN A 592 -26.46 27.52 37.83
N PRO A 593 -27.63 27.02 38.24
CA PRO A 593 -28.47 26.23 37.37
C PRO A 593 -28.77 26.99 36.05
N GLY A 594 -28.55 26.31 34.93
CA GLY A 594 -28.67 26.88 33.58
C GLY A 594 -27.38 27.42 32.95
N ASP A 595 -26.33 27.61 33.75
CA ASP A 595 -25.03 28.01 33.23
C ASP A 595 -24.36 26.83 32.49
N THR A 596 -23.58 27.15 31.44
CA THR A 596 -22.86 26.15 30.66
C THR A 596 -21.43 26.01 31.17
N ILE A 597 -21.05 24.78 31.53
CA ILE A 597 -19.69 24.40 31.87
C ILE A 597 -19.03 23.80 30.62
N TYR A 598 -17.92 24.39 30.19
CA TYR A 598 -17.10 23.85 29.11
C TYR A 598 -15.97 23.02 29.72
N TYR A 599 -15.72 21.87 29.15
CA TYR A 599 -14.68 20.95 29.56
C TYR A 599 -14.17 20.15 28.37
N GLU A 600 -13.17 19.34 28.56
CA GLU A 600 -12.54 18.55 27.52
C GLU A 600 -12.72 17.06 27.81
N SER A 601 -13.01 16.28 26.76
CA SER A 601 -13.01 14.83 26.81
C SER A 601 -11.61 14.30 27.09
N SER A 602 -11.51 13.18 27.75
CA SER A 602 -10.25 12.41 27.83
C SER A 602 -9.78 11.87 26.47
N THR A 603 -10.62 11.94 25.46
CA THR A 603 -10.31 11.53 24.10
C THR A 603 -9.73 12.72 23.33
N ASN A 604 -8.39 12.87 23.36
CA ASN A 604 -7.62 13.88 22.63
C ASN A 604 -8.16 15.31 22.79
N ASP A 605 -8.51 15.70 24.03
CA ASP A 605 -8.94 17.04 24.43
C ASP A 605 -10.13 17.60 23.62
N ILE A 606 -11.04 16.73 23.17
CA ILE A 606 -12.22 17.15 22.42
C ILE A 606 -13.14 18.00 23.29
N PRO A 607 -13.50 19.22 22.86
CA PRO A 607 -14.34 20.10 23.64
C PRO A 607 -15.76 19.56 23.86
N LEU A 608 -16.19 19.57 25.12
CA LEU A 608 -17.52 19.18 25.58
C LEU A 608 -18.17 20.31 26.35
N TYR A 609 -19.47 20.26 26.55
CA TYR A 609 -20.21 21.18 27.42
C TYR A 609 -21.26 20.46 28.22
N PHE A 610 -21.56 21.02 29.41
CA PHE A 610 -22.59 20.53 30.30
C PHE A 610 -23.41 21.71 30.81
N VAL A 611 -24.72 21.64 30.76
CA VAL A 611 -25.61 22.64 31.37
C VAL A 611 -25.85 22.27 32.83
N ALA A 612 -25.42 23.12 33.74
CA ALA A 612 -25.55 22.89 35.17
C ALA A 612 -27.00 22.79 35.59
N THR A 613 -27.32 21.77 36.38
CA THR A 613 -28.67 21.56 36.95
C THR A 613 -28.78 22.02 38.41
N GLN A 614 -27.66 22.36 39.02
CA GLN A 614 -27.54 22.86 40.40
C GLN A 614 -26.41 23.88 40.51
N SER A 615 -26.32 24.56 41.63
CA SER A 615 -25.20 25.51 41.87
C SER A 615 -23.95 24.78 42.32
N TYR A 616 -22.79 25.30 41.88
CA TYR A 616 -21.46 24.87 42.28
C TYR A 616 -20.61 26.10 42.62
N ASN A 617 -19.62 25.92 43.49
CA ASN A 617 -18.71 26.99 43.89
C ASN A 617 -17.43 26.96 43.07
N ASN A 618 -16.76 28.09 43.00
CA ASN A 618 -15.39 28.18 42.51
C ASN A 618 -14.46 27.26 43.31
N GLY A 619 -13.66 26.44 42.62
CA GLY A 619 -12.77 25.44 43.20
C GLY A 619 -13.40 24.06 43.41
N ASP A 620 -14.72 23.91 43.26
CA ASP A 620 -15.37 22.60 43.30
C ASP A 620 -14.82 21.69 42.18
N THR A 621 -14.57 20.41 42.53
CA THR A 621 -14.25 19.35 41.59
C THR A 621 -15.49 18.52 41.33
N ILE A 622 -15.98 18.57 40.11
CA ILE A 622 -17.17 17.83 39.67
C ILE A 622 -16.84 16.76 38.65
N LYS A 623 -17.62 15.69 38.63
CA LYS A 623 -17.53 14.65 37.58
C LYS A 623 -18.60 14.92 36.54
N LEU A 624 -18.17 15.13 35.30
CA LEU A 624 -19.03 15.33 34.14
C LEU A 624 -18.93 14.15 33.19
N PRO A 625 -20.03 13.76 32.48
CA PRO A 625 -20.00 12.64 31.55
C PRO A 625 -19.01 12.88 30.41
N ASP A 626 -18.20 11.88 30.09
CA ASP A 626 -17.40 11.89 28.86
C ASP A 626 -18.21 11.20 27.74
N TYR A 627 -18.87 11.99 26.92
CA TYR A 627 -19.71 11.47 25.84
C TYR A 627 -18.91 10.95 24.63
N VAL A 628 -17.66 11.39 24.49
CA VAL A 628 -16.78 10.93 23.41
C VAL A 628 -16.19 9.59 23.79
N GLN A 629 -16.43 8.59 22.97
CA GLN A 629 -15.89 7.26 23.19
C GLN A 629 -15.06 6.77 22.03
N ASN A 630 -14.08 5.95 22.35
CA ASN A 630 -13.25 5.27 21.37
C ASN A 630 -12.95 3.83 21.80
N LYS A 631 -12.66 2.98 20.82
CA LYS A 631 -12.23 1.59 20.99
C LYS A 631 -11.17 1.29 19.94
N LEU A 632 -10.07 0.67 20.36
CA LEU A 632 -9.08 0.10 19.44
C LEU A 632 -8.96 -1.39 19.74
N ALA A 633 -9.28 -2.21 18.75
CA ALA A 633 -9.05 -3.64 18.79
C ALA A 633 -7.66 -3.95 18.21
N PHE A 634 -6.95 -4.88 18.82
CA PHE A 634 -5.63 -5.35 18.43
C PHE A 634 -5.61 -6.87 18.42
N ALA A 635 -5.25 -7.45 17.29
CA ALA A 635 -5.08 -8.90 17.19
C ALA A 635 -3.66 -9.30 17.61
N ASN A 636 -3.55 -10.06 18.70
CA ASN A 636 -2.28 -10.69 19.08
C ASN A 636 -2.18 -12.08 18.45
N PRO A 637 -1.37 -12.26 17.45
CA PRO A 637 -1.39 -13.50 16.67
C PRO A 637 -0.67 -14.68 17.34
N ILE A 638 0.31 -14.44 18.21
CA ILE A 638 1.02 -15.54 18.92
C ILE A 638 0.07 -16.23 19.91
N ALA A 639 -0.68 -15.42 20.66
CA ALA A 639 -1.58 -15.95 21.65
C ALA A 639 -2.95 -16.38 21.06
N GLY A 640 -3.22 -16.07 19.77
CA GLY A 640 -4.55 -16.25 19.18
C GLY A 640 -5.61 -15.48 19.97
N THR A 641 -5.32 -14.22 20.35
CA THR A 641 -6.14 -13.40 21.21
C THR A 641 -6.48 -12.06 20.57
N ILE A 642 -7.62 -11.49 20.94
CA ILE A 642 -8.01 -10.12 20.60
C ILE A 642 -8.03 -9.30 21.88
N TYR A 643 -7.33 -8.18 21.84
CA TYR A 643 -7.33 -7.17 22.90
C TYR A 643 -8.11 -5.94 22.46
N LEU A 644 -8.68 -5.24 23.42
CA LEU A 644 -9.39 -3.98 23.22
C LEU A 644 -8.93 -2.97 24.27
N THR A 645 -8.72 -1.73 23.83
CA THR A 645 -8.61 -0.58 24.74
C THR A 645 -9.69 0.45 24.42
N ARG A 646 -10.16 1.15 25.45
CA ARG A 646 -11.06 2.31 25.33
C ARG A 646 -10.33 3.63 25.57
N GLN A 647 -9.01 3.57 25.68
CA GLN A 647 -8.14 4.71 25.98
C GLN A 647 -7.15 5.00 24.87
N ALA A 648 -7.39 4.45 23.66
CA ALA A 648 -6.46 4.57 22.54
C ALA A 648 -6.14 6.03 22.18
N ALA A 649 -7.14 6.91 22.21
CA ALA A 649 -6.99 8.34 21.91
C ALA A 649 -6.76 9.22 23.17
N ASN A 650 -6.55 8.64 24.34
CA ASN A 650 -6.18 9.37 25.56
C ASN A 650 -4.66 9.43 25.67
N PHE A 651 -4.06 10.61 25.48
CA PHE A 651 -2.60 10.82 25.54
C PHE A 651 -2.07 11.08 26.96
N ASP A 652 -2.93 11.33 27.95
CA ASP A 652 -2.56 11.55 29.35
C ASP A 652 -2.22 10.24 30.09
N LYS A 653 -2.60 9.10 29.49
CA LYS A 653 -2.43 7.77 30.08
C LYS A 653 -1.78 6.78 29.12
N ASN A 654 -1.14 5.77 29.67
CA ASN A 654 -0.90 4.53 28.97
C ASN A 654 -2.21 3.75 28.88
N PRO A 655 -2.64 3.33 27.69
CA PRO A 655 -3.89 2.58 27.54
C PRO A 655 -3.85 1.26 28.30
N GLU A 656 -4.94 0.94 28.96
CA GLU A 656 -5.22 -0.38 29.55
C GLU A 656 -5.84 -1.27 28.47
N TRP A 657 -5.41 -2.53 28.44
CA TRP A 657 -5.87 -3.48 27.44
C TRP A 657 -6.62 -4.64 28.07
N ASP A 658 -7.84 -4.83 27.64
CA ASP A 658 -8.70 -5.94 28.05
C ASP A 658 -8.68 -7.02 26.97
N ARG A 659 -8.49 -8.27 27.37
CA ARG A 659 -8.61 -9.38 26.42
C ARG A 659 -10.08 -9.72 26.22
N ILE A 660 -10.56 -9.59 24.98
CA ILE A 660 -11.96 -9.79 24.60
C ILE A 660 -12.23 -11.10 23.86
N ALA A 661 -11.21 -11.81 23.38
CA ALA A 661 -11.31 -13.13 22.77
C ALA A 661 -9.99 -13.90 22.88
N GLY A 662 -10.06 -15.22 22.86
CA GLY A 662 -8.94 -16.14 22.90
C GLY A 662 -8.42 -16.41 24.30
N SER A 663 -8.02 -17.66 24.58
CA SER A 663 -7.46 -18.07 25.86
C SER A 663 -6.52 -19.25 25.69
N GLN A 664 -5.38 -19.21 26.38
CA GLN A 664 -4.52 -20.39 26.49
C GLN A 664 -4.98 -21.35 27.59
N SER A 665 -5.73 -20.88 28.59
CA SER A 665 -6.07 -21.61 29.79
C SER A 665 -7.53 -22.07 29.86
N ILE A 666 -8.42 -21.47 29.11
CA ILE A 666 -9.84 -21.85 29.05
C ILE A 666 -10.21 -21.98 27.56
N PRO A 667 -10.74 -23.14 27.14
CA PRO A 667 -11.26 -23.28 25.78
C PRO A 667 -12.39 -22.30 25.56
N ASP A 668 -12.18 -21.33 24.69
CA ASP A 668 -13.24 -20.52 24.15
C ASP A 668 -13.43 -20.81 22.65
N ALA A 669 -14.41 -20.16 22.04
CA ALA A 669 -14.69 -20.41 20.62
C ALA A 669 -13.61 -19.89 19.69
N PHE A 670 -12.76 -18.94 20.14
CA PHE A 670 -11.82 -18.25 19.27
C PHE A 670 -10.57 -19.08 18.98
N SER A 671 -10.28 -19.27 17.70
CA SER A 671 -9.08 -19.96 17.23
C SER A 671 -8.65 -19.42 15.84
N GLY A 672 -7.37 -19.52 15.57
CA GLY A 672 -6.77 -19.02 14.34
C GLY A 672 -6.19 -17.61 14.50
N THR A 673 -5.53 -17.13 13.43
CA THR A 673 -4.96 -15.78 13.37
C THR A 673 -5.98 -14.85 12.75
N ALA A 674 -6.34 -13.77 13.44
CA ALA A 674 -7.16 -12.71 12.87
C ALA A 674 -6.38 -12.02 11.74
N VAL A 675 -7.03 -11.84 10.61
CA VAL A 675 -6.48 -11.16 9.42
C VAL A 675 -7.32 -9.96 8.98
N CYS A 676 -8.56 -9.88 9.43
CA CYS A 676 -9.41 -8.70 9.28
C CYS A 676 -10.36 -8.55 10.47
N MET A 677 -10.72 -7.31 10.79
CA MET A 677 -11.68 -6.98 11.84
C MET A 677 -12.54 -5.80 11.40
N GLU A 678 -13.82 -5.78 11.77
CA GLU A 678 -14.72 -4.65 11.51
C GLU A 678 -15.72 -4.44 12.62
N PHE A 679 -15.87 -3.20 13.13
CA PHE A 679 -16.87 -2.83 14.09
C PHE A 679 -18.24 -2.58 13.46
N SER A 680 -19.29 -2.91 14.20
CA SER A 680 -20.60 -2.30 13.93
C SER A 680 -20.55 -0.79 14.20
N LYS A 681 -21.33 0.01 13.47
CA LYS A 681 -21.32 1.46 13.62
C LYS A 681 -21.68 1.94 15.03
N ASP A 682 -22.49 1.17 15.76
CA ASP A 682 -22.82 1.42 17.17
C ASP A 682 -21.71 1.02 18.13
N GLY A 683 -20.62 0.42 17.66
CA GLY A 683 -19.49 -0.03 18.47
C GLY A 683 -19.80 -1.19 19.41
N ASN A 684 -20.97 -1.85 19.27
CA ASN A 684 -21.40 -2.93 20.16
C ASN A 684 -20.93 -4.32 19.71
N HIS A 685 -20.61 -4.48 18.44
CA HIS A 685 -20.14 -5.74 17.86
C HIS A 685 -18.80 -5.53 17.16
N LEU A 686 -17.90 -6.49 17.29
CA LEU A 686 -16.69 -6.63 16.50
C LEU A 686 -16.76 -7.95 15.74
N PHE A 687 -16.74 -7.90 14.42
CA PHE A 687 -16.62 -9.07 13.56
C PHE A 687 -15.16 -9.33 13.25
N VAL A 688 -14.73 -10.58 13.34
CA VAL A 688 -13.32 -10.98 13.18
C VAL A 688 -13.23 -12.12 12.19
N GLY A 689 -12.45 -11.92 11.13
CA GLY A 689 -12.10 -12.93 10.13
C GLY A 689 -10.72 -13.51 10.39
N THR A 690 -10.56 -14.82 10.21
CA THR A 690 -9.32 -15.51 10.50
C THR A 690 -8.70 -16.19 9.28
N SER A 691 -7.39 -16.45 9.35
CA SER A 691 -6.63 -17.16 8.33
C SER A 691 -7.10 -18.59 8.07
N ASN A 692 -7.78 -19.22 9.04
CA ASN A 692 -8.30 -20.59 8.94
C ASN A 692 -9.78 -20.66 8.50
N GLY A 693 -10.39 -19.51 8.15
CA GLY A 693 -11.75 -19.42 7.60
C GLY A 693 -12.84 -19.24 8.63
N SER A 694 -12.54 -18.98 9.89
CA SER A 694 -13.55 -18.69 10.90
C SER A 694 -13.99 -17.23 10.85
N VAL A 695 -15.29 -17.01 11.02
CA VAL A 695 -15.88 -15.68 11.25
C VAL A 695 -16.43 -15.65 12.65
N TYR A 696 -15.92 -14.75 13.47
CA TYR A 696 -16.36 -14.55 14.85
C TYR A 696 -17.12 -13.24 14.99
N ARG A 697 -18.07 -13.23 15.90
CA ARG A 697 -18.74 -12.03 16.44
C ARG A 697 -18.42 -11.93 17.92
N ILE A 698 -17.85 -10.79 18.34
CA ILE A 698 -17.68 -10.40 19.73
C ILE A 698 -18.72 -9.32 20.03
N SER A 699 -19.59 -9.54 21.02
CA SER A 699 -20.77 -8.71 21.27
C SER A 699 -20.78 -8.12 22.67
N ASN A 700 -21.63 -7.12 22.92
CA ASN A 700 -21.82 -6.37 24.15
C ASN A 700 -20.67 -5.43 24.51
N LEU A 701 -19.90 -4.99 23.54
CA LEU A 701 -18.73 -4.13 23.74
C LEU A 701 -19.09 -2.76 24.33
N MET A 702 -20.31 -2.28 24.13
CA MET A 702 -20.79 -1.03 24.73
C MET A 702 -21.12 -1.14 26.24
N ASN A 703 -21.24 -2.36 26.75
CA ASN A 703 -21.55 -2.64 28.15
C ASN A 703 -20.35 -3.09 28.99
N ALA A 704 -19.18 -3.22 28.36
CA ALA A 704 -17.93 -3.65 28.99
C ALA A 704 -17.06 -2.44 29.38
N TYR A 705 -17.08 -2.04 30.62
CA TYR A 705 -16.41 -0.83 31.12
C TYR A 705 -15.20 -1.10 32.02
N ASP A 706 -14.96 -2.34 32.43
CA ASP A 706 -13.81 -2.73 33.27
C ASP A 706 -13.27 -4.11 32.82
N SER A 707 -12.06 -4.47 33.27
CA SER A 707 -11.41 -5.71 32.90
C SER A 707 -12.20 -6.96 33.32
N ALA A 708 -12.93 -6.91 34.46
CA ALA A 708 -13.73 -8.03 34.90
C ALA A 708 -14.95 -8.27 34.01
N THR A 709 -15.54 -7.22 33.45
CA THR A 709 -16.68 -7.31 32.55
C THR A 709 -16.27 -7.48 31.07
N SER A 710 -15.06 -7.10 30.68
CA SER A 710 -14.53 -7.24 29.32
C SER A 710 -13.67 -8.49 29.08
N ASP A 711 -13.10 -9.09 30.13
CA ASP A 711 -12.42 -10.39 30.00
C ASP A 711 -13.44 -11.54 29.91
N ILE A 712 -13.54 -12.19 28.76
CA ILE A 712 -14.49 -13.30 28.54
C ILE A 712 -14.25 -14.52 29.41
N ARG A 713 -13.14 -14.58 30.13
CA ARG A 713 -12.86 -15.63 31.12
C ARG A 713 -13.37 -15.31 32.49
N SER A 714 -13.79 -14.10 32.75
CA SER A 714 -14.35 -13.70 34.04
C SER A 714 -15.78 -14.21 34.18
N SER A 715 -16.14 -14.66 35.38
CA SER A 715 -17.53 -15.05 35.70
C SER A 715 -18.52 -13.86 35.66
N SER A 716 -18.03 -12.64 35.72
CA SER A 716 -18.79 -11.39 35.58
C SER A 716 -18.77 -10.82 34.18
N CYS A 717 -18.11 -11.50 33.20
CA CYS A 717 -18.01 -11.03 31.83
C CYS A 717 -19.37 -10.92 31.15
N VAL A 718 -19.64 -9.77 30.54
CA VAL A 718 -20.83 -9.52 29.72
C VAL A 718 -20.59 -9.73 28.24
N LEU A 719 -19.32 -9.87 27.83
CA LEU A 719 -18.95 -10.11 26.43
C LEU A 719 -19.28 -11.54 26.00
N THR A 720 -19.65 -11.68 24.74
CA THR A 720 -19.83 -12.98 24.12
C THR A 720 -18.96 -13.06 22.87
N CYS A 721 -18.23 -14.17 22.72
CA CYS A 721 -17.50 -14.49 21.51
C CYS A 721 -18.14 -15.70 20.85
N THR A 722 -18.69 -15.56 19.64
CA THR A 722 -19.41 -16.60 18.93
C THR A 722 -18.83 -16.79 17.55
N ARG A 723 -18.44 -18.01 17.20
CA ARG A 723 -18.12 -18.35 15.79
C ARG A 723 -19.40 -18.49 15.00
N ILE A 724 -19.70 -17.52 14.14
CA ILE A 724 -20.93 -17.50 13.33
C ILE A 724 -20.76 -18.17 11.95
N GLY A 725 -19.53 -18.52 11.57
CA GLY A 725 -19.25 -19.21 10.31
C GLY A 725 -17.88 -19.85 10.23
N LEU A 726 -17.75 -20.88 9.39
CA LEU A 726 -16.48 -21.53 9.07
C LEU A 726 -16.41 -21.84 7.57
N PHE A 727 -15.47 -21.22 6.89
CA PHE A 727 -15.10 -21.38 5.50
C PHE A 727 -13.82 -22.21 5.40
N SER A 728 -13.92 -23.49 5.70
CA SER A 728 -12.78 -24.39 5.92
C SER A 728 -11.71 -24.29 4.82
N GLY A 729 -10.46 -24.12 5.22
CA GLY A 729 -9.32 -24.02 4.32
C GLY A 729 -9.19 -22.69 3.54
N ARG A 730 -9.94 -21.66 3.89
CA ARG A 730 -9.92 -20.36 3.20
C ARG A 730 -9.64 -19.22 4.20
N ALA A 731 -8.84 -18.24 3.85
CA ALA A 731 -8.73 -17.04 4.66
C ALA A 731 -9.96 -16.12 4.47
N ILE A 732 -10.46 -15.57 5.57
CA ILE A 732 -11.43 -14.46 5.54
C ILE A 732 -10.62 -13.19 5.35
N SER A 733 -10.55 -12.70 4.13
CA SER A 733 -9.70 -11.56 3.76
C SER A 733 -10.30 -10.20 4.15
N GLY A 734 -11.63 -10.07 4.15
CA GLY A 734 -12.33 -8.85 4.51
C GLY A 734 -13.74 -9.10 5.03
N ILE A 735 -14.25 -8.16 5.82
CA ILE A 735 -15.62 -8.14 6.35
C ILE A 735 -16.15 -6.72 6.22
N ALA A 736 -17.26 -6.55 5.51
CA ALA A 736 -18.02 -5.30 5.48
C ALA A 736 -19.26 -5.40 6.37
N VAL A 737 -19.54 -4.34 7.12
CA VAL A 737 -20.73 -4.22 7.97
C VAL A 737 -21.59 -3.06 7.47
N ASP A 738 -22.89 -3.32 7.22
CA ASP A 738 -23.81 -2.26 6.80
C ASP A 738 -23.87 -1.16 7.89
N PRO A 739 -23.49 0.07 7.58
CA PRO A 739 -23.47 1.15 8.58
C PRO A 739 -24.85 1.52 9.11
N ASN A 740 -25.91 1.07 8.48
CA ASN A 740 -27.29 1.34 8.91
C ASN A 740 -27.95 0.15 9.63
N ASN A 741 -27.42 -1.08 9.45
CA ASN A 741 -27.95 -2.27 10.07
C ASN A 741 -26.87 -3.36 10.25
N PRO A 742 -26.30 -3.55 11.45
CA PRO A 742 -25.22 -4.49 11.70
C PRO A 742 -25.59 -5.97 11.54
N ASP A 743 -26.86 -6.30 11.33
CA ASP A 743 -27.28 -7.64 10.90
C ASP A 743 -26.86 -7.98 9.48
N ASN A 744 -26.63 -6.98 8.65
CA ASN A 744 -26.19 -7.16 7.28
C ASN A 744 -24.65 -7.08 7.25
N ILE A 745 -24.00 -8.19 6.96
CA ILE A 745 -22.57 -8.22 6.70
C ILE A 745 -22.24 -8.93 5.40
N VAL A 746 -21.12 -8.56 4.81
CA VAL A 746 -20.51 -9.25 3.68
C VAL A 746 -19.16 -9.79 4.11
N VAL A 747 -18.89 -11.05 3.80
CA VAL A 747 -17.62 -11.73 4.07
C VAL A 747 -16.99 -12.10 2.74
N VAL A 748 -15.73 -11.76 2.56
CA VAL A 748 -14.97 -12.07 1.35
C VAL A 748 -13.79 -12.96 1.64
N LEU A 749 -13.39 -13.74 0.63
CA LEU A 749 -12.39 -14.79 0.75
C LEU A 749 -11.25 -14.57 -0.21
N GLY A 750 -10.03 -14.70 0.29
CA GLY A 750 -8.81 -14.75 -0.49
C GLY A 750 -8.69 -16.04 -1.32
N ASN A 751 -7.46 -16.32 -1.78
CA ASN A 751 -6.97 -17.57 -2.36
C ASN A 751 -7.46 -17.92 -3.77
N TYR A 752 -6.52 -18.06 -4.69
CA TYR A 752 -6.74 -18.64 -6.01
C TYR A 752 -7.22 -20.11 -5.95
N GLY A 753 -7.65 -20.66 -7.07
CA GLY A 753 -8.09 -22.06 -7.18
C GLY A 753 -9.50 -22.33 -6.67
N ASN A 754 -10.33 -21.29 -6.51
CA ASN A 754 -11.66 -21.39 -5.96
C ASN A 754 -12.72 -20.82 -6.91
N THR A 755 -14.00 -20.99 -6.56
CA THR A 755 -15.13 -20.51 -7.37
C THR A 755 -16.06 -19.55 -6.61
N ASN A 756 -16.01 -19.58 -5.27
CA ASN A 756 -16.90 -18.81 -4.42
C ASN A 756 -16.07 -17.90 -3.53
N TYR A 757 -16.29 -16.61 -3.62
CA TYR A 757 -15.46 -15.60 -2.97
C TYR A 757 -16.22 -14.62 -2.10
N VAL A 758 -17.54 -14.47 -2.30
CA VAL A 758 -18.34 -13.45 -1.62
C VAL A 758 -19.59 -14.06 -1.02
N TYR A 759 -19.81 -13.78 0.26
CA TYR A 759 -20.94 -14.28 1.02
C TYR A 759 -21.58 -13.17 1.85
N ARG A 760 -22.89 -13.19 2.04
CA ARG A 760 -23.62 -12.27 2.92
C ARG A 760 -24.31 -12.99 4.07
N CYS A 761 -24.49 -12.30 5.18
CA CYS A 761 -25.36 -12.67 6.29
C CYS A 761 -26.34 -11.52 6.54
N ILE A 762 -27.58 -11.80 6.97
CA ILE A 762 -28.65 -10.81 7.20
C ILE A 762 -29.17 -10.81 8.64
N ASN A 763 -28.52 -11.54 9.51
CA ASN A 763 -28.82 -11.66 10.94
C ASN A 763 -27.56 -11.80 11.77
N ALA A 764 -26.47 -11.11 11.37
CA ALA A 764 -25.14 -11.32 11.90
C ALA A 764 -25.05 -11.07 13.42
N THR A 765 -25.79 -10.09 13.96
CA THR A 765 -25.82 -9.78 15.40
C THR A 765 -26.45 -10.88 16.27
N SER A 766 -27.33 -11.71 15.68
CA SER A 766 -28.06 -12.80 16.34
C SER A 766 -27.76 -14.18 15.76
N ALA A 767 -26.89 -14.27 14.73
CA ALA A 767 -26.52 -15.52 14.10
C ALA A 767 -26.06 -16.56 15.12
N PRO A 768 -26.59 -17.80 15.09
CA PRO A 768 -26.19 -18.85 16.03
C PRO A 768 -24.76 -19.32 15.74
N SER A 769 -24.16 -19.98 16.72
CA SER A 769 -22.86 -20.64 16.53
C SER A 769 -22.92 -21.64 15.38
N SER A 770 -21.91 -21.59 14.50
CA SER A 770 -21.85 -22.46 13.32
C SER A 770 -20.45 -22.95 13.02
N ASN A 771 -20.35 -24.23 12.64
CA ASN A 771 -19.12 -24.89 12.17
C ASN A 771 -19.08 -25.04 10.64
N ASN A 772 -19.92 -24.32 9.94
CA ASN A 772 -20.03 -24.30 8.49
C ASN A 772 -20.54 -22.93 8.02
N THR A 773 -20.96 -22.83 6.79
CA THR A 773 -21.43 -21.57 6.18
C THR A 773 -22.95 -21.38 6.27
N SER A 774 -23.67 -22.10 7.14
CA SER A 774 -25.15 -22.11 7.18
C SER A 774 -25.79 -20.74 7.45
N ASN A 775 -25.11 -19.83 8.12
CA ASN A 775 -25.58 -18.45 8.34
C ASN A 775 -25.31 -17.51 7.15
N PHE A 776 -24.67 -18.01 6.10
CA PHE A 776 -24.20 -17.20 5.00
C PHE A 776 -24.76 -17.66 3.66
N VAL A 777 -25.11 -16.73 2.81
CA VAL A 777 -25.56 -16.96 1.45
C VAL A 777 -24.47 -16.59 0.47
N ASN A 778 -24.08 -17.54 -0.40
CA ASN A 778 -23.13 -17.26 -1.47
C ASN A 778 -23.74 -16.30 -2.49
N ILE A 779 -23.06 -15.20 -2.77
CA ILE A 779 -23.45 -14.18 -3.76
C ILE A 779 -22.40 -14.01 -4.87
N THR A 780 -21.45 -14.93 -4.99
CA THR A 780 -20.53 -15.00 -6.13
C THR A 780 -21.24 -15.43 -7.39
N ASN A 781 -20.90 -14.87 -8.54
CA ASN A 781 -21.39 -15.34 -9.84
C ASN A 781 -20.25 -15.48 -10.87
N ALA A 782 -20.60 -15.88 -12.09
CA ALA A 782 -19.65 -16.12 -13.17
C ALA A 782 -18.99 -14.84 -13.74
N ASN A 783 -19.55 -13.65 -13.48
CA ASN A 783 -18.98 -12.38 -13.95
C ASN A 783 -17.86 -11.89 -13.04
N LEU A 784 -17.82 -12.34 -11.79
CA LEU A 784 -16.69 -12.08 -10.91
C LEU A 784 -15.53 -13.01 -11.30
N PRO A 785 -14.34 -12.50 -11.62
CA PRO A 785 -13.21 -13.34 -11.96
C PRO A 785 -12.83 -14.26 -10.78
N LYS A 786 -12.34 -15.44 -11.11
CA LYS A 786 -11.92 -16.44 -10.11
C LYS A 786 -10.56 -16.07 -9.49
N CYS A 787 -10.55 -14.99 -8.74
CA CYS A 787 -9.37 -14.45 -8.08
C CYS A 787 -9.66 -14.12 -6.62
N PRO A 788 -8.63 -13.94 -5.78
CA PRO A 788 -8.79 -13.42 -4.43
C PRO A 788 -9.62 -12.12 -4.42
N VAL A 789 -10.56 -12.05 -3.50
CA VAL A 789 -11.23 -10.82 -3.08
C VAL A 789 -10.64 -10.45 -1.74
N TYR A 790 -10.06 -9.26 -1.63
CA TYR A 790 -9.30 -8.87 -0.45
C TYR A 790 -10.14 -8.12 0.56
N ASP A 791 -11.05 -7.26 0.08
CA ASP A 791 -11.90 -6.47 0.94
C ASP A 791 -13.24 -6.16 0.29
N ALA A 792 -14.19 -5.70 1.09
CA ALA A 792 -15.52 -5.30 0.66
C ALA A 792 -16.00 -4.07 1.42
N GLU A 793 -16.89 -3.29 0.77
CA GLU A 793 -17.60 -2.17 1.38
C GLU A 793 -19.09 -2.23 1.01
N ILE A 794 -19.95 -1.93 1.98
CA ILE A 794 -21.40 -1.81 1.75
C ILE A 794 -21.75 -0.32 1.71
N ASP A 795 -22.28 0.18 0.57
CA ASP A 795 -22.61 1.59 0.41
C ASP A 795 -23.58 2.08 1.51
N MET A 796 -23.17 3.14 2.20
CA MET A 796 -23.95 3.76 3.28
C MET A 796 -25.35 4.20 2.87
N ASN A 797 -25.61 4.42 1.59
CA ASN A 797 -26.88 4.89 1.07
C ASN A 797 -27.79 3.76 0.56
N ASP A 798 -27.20 2.61 0.17
CA ASP A 798 -27.95 1.45 -0.34
C ASP A 798 -27.17 0.16 -0.10
N LYS A 799 -27.58 -0.62 0.87
CA LYS A 799 -26.95 -1.92 1.19
C LYS A 799 -26.85 -2.89 0.02
N ASN A 800 -27.68 -2.72 -1.02
CA ASN A 800 -27.61 -3.57 -2.21
C ASN A 800 -26.37 -3.31 -3.06
N ARG A 801 -25.75 -2.15 -2.91
CA ARG A 801 -24.49 -1.79 -3.55
C ARG A 801 -23.34 -2.29 -2.69
N ILE A 802 -22.62 -3.28 -3.20
CA ILE A 802 -21.44 -3.84 -2.57
C ILE A 802 -20.27 -3.60 -3.51
N ILE A 803 -19.18 -3.07 -2.98
CA ILE A 803 -17.95 -2.76 -3.70
C ILE A 803 -16.86 -3.72 -3.19
N LEU A 804 -16.10 -4.33 -4.11
CA LEU A 804 -15.07 -5.32 -3.81
C LEU A 804 -13.70 -4.87 -4.27
N GLY A 805 -12.69 -4.98 -3.41
CA GLY A 805 -11.28 -4.93 -3.75
C GLY A 805 -10.78 -6.33 -4.11
N THR A 806 -10.22 -6.51 -5.30
CA THR A 806 -9.76 -7.81 -5.81
C THR A 806 -8.32 -7.77 -6.31
N ASP A 807 -7.76 -8.93 -6.65
CA ASP A 807 -6.44 -9.02 -7.29
C ASP A 807 -6.43 -8.39 -8.71
N TRP A 808 -7.58 -8.08 -9.27
CA TRP A 808 -7.76 -7.51 -10.62
C TRP A 808 -8.58 -6.22 -10.62
N GLY A 809 -8.39 -5.37 -9.64
CA GLY A 809 -9.08 -4.08 -9.49
C GLY A 809 -10.39 -4.19 -8.73
N VAL A 810 -11.28 -3.23 -8.96
CA VAL A 810 -12.56 -3.10 -8.25
C VAL A 810 -13.71 -3.71 -9.05
N TYR A 811 -14.61 -4.39 -8.34
CA TYR A 811 -15.90 -4.86 -8.84
C TYR A 811 -17.01 -4.40 -7.93
N ALA A 812 -18.20 -4.19 -8.48
CA ALA A 812 -19.36 -3.85 -7.67
C ALA A 812 -20.65 -4.49 -8.20
N CYS A 813 -21.67 -4.50 -7.34
CA CYS A 813 -23.02 -4.90 -7.71
C CYS A 813 -24.06 -3.91 -7.17
N SER A 814 -25.29 -3.95 -7.71
CA SER A 814 -26.41 -3.11 -7.28
C SER A 814 -27.54 -3.89 -6.62
N ASN A 815 -27.42 -5.20 -6.45
CA ASN A 815 -28.46 -6.09 -5.95
C ASN A 815 -27.97 -7.13 -4.93
N GLY A 816 -26.86 -6.84 -4.24
CA GLY A 816 -26.14 -7.79 -3.39
C GLY A 816 -26.95 -8.38 -2.25
N PHE A 817 -27.94 -7.68 -1.70
CA PHE A 817 -28.84 -8.18 -0.64
C PHE A 817 -30.21 -8.65 -1.14
N THR A 818 -30.55 -8.43 -2.39
CA THR A 818 -31.84 -8.85 -2.98
C THR A 818 -31.74 -10.06 -3.90
N ALA A 819 -30.59 -10.25 -4.57
CA ALA A 819 -30.33 -11.39 -5.44
C ALA A 819 -29.49 -12.47 -4.74
N VAL A 820 -29.42 -13.66 -5.31
CA VAL A 820 -28.65 -14.80 -4.81
C VAL A 820 -27.88 -15.47 -5.95
N GLY A 821 -26.67 -15.96 -5.66
CA GLY A 821 -25.84 -16.71 -6.56
C GLY A 821 -25.68 -16.05 -7.93
N PRO A 822 -26.02 -16.75 -9.02
CA PRO A 822 -25.79 -16.26 -10.40
C PRO A 822 -26.62 -15.03 -10.79
N LEU A 823 -27.60 -14.63 -9.97
CA LEU A 823 -28.47 -13.47 -10.24
C LEU A 823 -27.87 -12.15 -9.71
N VAL A 824 -26.80 -12.21 -8.95
CA VAL A 824 -26.09 -10.99 -8.50
C VAL A 824 -25.37 -10.37 -9.70
N ASP A 825 -25.47 -9.05 -9.87
CA ASP A 825 -25.08 -8.34 -11.08
C ASP A 825 -23.64 -7.74 -11.02
N TRP A 826 -22.66 -8.51 -10.55
CA TRP A 826 -21.27 -8.06 -10.49
C TRP A 826 -20.78 -7.48 -11.81
N ALA A 827 -20.17 -6.29 -11.74
CA ALA A 827 -19.59 -5.58 -12.86
C ALA A 827 -18.20 -5.01 -12.50
N PRO A 828 -17.27 -4.92 -13.48
CA PRO A 828 -15.99 -4.23 -13.26
C PRO A 828 -16.20 -2.72 -13.09
N GLU A 829 -15.52 -2.14 -12.10
CA GLU A 829 -15.56 -0.72 -11.75
C GLU A 829 -14.13 -0.16 -11.66
N LYS A 830 -13.39 -0.18 -12.77
CA LYS A 830 -11.94 0.05 -12.82
C LYS A 830 -11.52 1.32 -13.53
N THR A 831 -12.46 2.13 -14.02
CA THR A 831 -12.19 3.32 -14.83
C THR A 831 -11.32 4.32 -14.06
N GLY A 832 -10.14 4.64 -14.60
CA GLY A 832 -9.13 5.49 -13.99
C GLY A 832 -8.10 4.74 -13.14
N MET A 833 -8.45 3.57 -12.60
CA MET A 833 -7.56 2.75 -11.76
C MET A 833 -6.87 1.63 -12.55
N GLY A 834 -7.63 0.89 -13.38
CA GLY A 834 -7.15 -0.29 -14.11
C GLY A 834 -7.12 -1.57 -13.26
N ASN A 835 -6.30 -2.53 -13.70
CA ASN A 835 -6.24 -3.89 -13.15
C ASN A 835 -5.16 -4.07 -12.06
N VAL A 836 -5.02 -3.12 -11.15
CA VAL A 836 -4.09 -3.22 -10.02
C VAL A 836 -4.74 -3.95 -8.85
N PRO A 837 -4.01 -4.76 -8.06
CA PRO A 837 -4.57 -5.35 -6.84
C PRO A 837 -5.04 -4.28 -5.86
N VAL A 838 -6.26 -4.43 -5.33
CA VAL A 838 -6.88 -3.52 -4.36
C VAL A 838 -7.04 -4.28 -3.04
N TYR A 839 -6.26 -3.93 -2.04
CA TYR A 839 -6.21 -4.67 -0.78
C TYR A 839 -7.20 -4.15 0.25
N GLU A 840 -7.51 -2.86 0.23
CA GLU A 840 -8.52 -2.31 1.14
C GLU A 840 -9.37 -1.24 0.45
N ILE A 841 -10.66 -1.22 0.77
CA ILE A 841 -11.66 -0.23 0.32
C ILE A 841 -12.37 0.29 1.55
N ARG A 842 -12.55 1.61 1.63
CA ARG A 842 -13.29 2.27 2.70
C ARG A 842 -14.20 3.36 2.20
N GLN A 843 -15.39 3.47 2.79
CA GLN A 843 -16.27 4.61 2.56
C GLN A 843 -16.30 5.53 3.77
N GLN A 844 -16.24 6.85 3.56
CA GLN A 844 -16.51 7.79 4.64
C GLN A 844 -18.01 7.79 4.97
N THR A 845 -18.38 7.16 6.09
CA THR A 845 -19.78 6.95 6.48
C THR A 845 -20.34 7.99 7.44
N LEU A 846 -19.55 9.00 7.83
CA LEU A 846 -20.00 10.08 8.69
C LEU A 846 -20.76 11.14 7.87
N PRO A 847 -22.07 11.34 8.10
CA PRO A 847 -22.87 12.23 7.24
C PRO A 847 -22.45 13.70 7.30
N TRP A 848 -21.77 14.11 8.36
CA TRP A 848 -21.30 15.49 8.56
C TRP A 848 -19.89 15.73 8.02
N ALA A 849 -19.14 14.66 7.69
CA ALA A 849 -17.80 14.82 7.15
C ALA A 849 -17.85 15.49 5.76
N PRO A 850 -16.89 16.39 5.43
CA PRO A 850 -16.83 17.02 4.11
C PRO A 850 -16.71 16.02 2.96
N ASN A 851 -16.11 14.86 3.22
CA ASN A 851 -15.94 13.75 2.29
C ASN A 851 -16.97 12.62 2.49
N ALA A 852 -18.12 12.93 3.11
CA ALA A 852 -19.16 11.92 3.34
C ALA A 852 -19.58 11.20 2.05
N GLY A 853 -19.60 9.87 2.09
CA GLY A 853 -19.97 9.01 0.97
C GLY A 853 -18.86 8.79 -0.06
N VAL A 854 -17.72 9.48 0.04
CA VAL A 854 -16.53 9.21 -0.81
C VAL A 854 -15.99 7.83 -0.49
N ILE A 855 -15.65 7.07 -1.52
CA ILE A 855 -15.06 5.74 -1.41
C ILE A 855 -13.59 5.85 -1.80
N TYR A 856 -12.74 5.26 -0.99
CA TYR A 856 -11.29 5.22 -1.15
C TYR A 856 -10.81 3.80 -1.35
N ALA A 857 -9.70 3.64 -2.07
CA ALA A 857 -9.07 2.35 -2.32
C ALA A 857 -7.55 2.44 -2.14
N ALA A 858 -7.00 1.49 -1.38
CA ALA A 858 -5.57 1.26 -1.29
C ALA A 858 -5.16 0.17 -2.27
N THR A 859 -4.23 0.49 -3.16
CA THR A 859 -3.76 -0.46 -4.17
C THR A 859 -2.35 -0.97 -3.86
N HIS A 860 -2.10 -2.20 -4.20
CA HIS A 860 -0.78 -2.79 -4.04
C HIS A 860 0.06 -2.57 -5.31
N GLY A 861 0.44 -1.30 -5.57
CA GLY A 861 1.31 -0.95 -6.70
C GLY A 861 0.95 0.33 -7.46
N ARG A 862 -0.14 1.03 -7.10
CA ARG A 862 -0.51 2.30 -7.75
C ARG A 862 -1.00 3.37 -6.78
N GLY A 863 -0.61 3.25 -5.51
CA GLY A 863 -0.98 4.23 -4.51
C GLY A 863 -2.45 4.18 -4.12
N PHE A 864 -2.99 5.32 -3.72
CA PHE A 864 -4.38 5.50 -3.33
C PHE A 864 -5.23 6.05 -4.46
N PHE A 865 -6.49 5.65 -4.45
CA PHE A 865 -7.53 6.18 -5.32
C PHE A 865 -8.76 6.58 -4.51
N LYS A 866 -9.54 7.52 -5.05
CA LYS A 866 -10.88 7.83 -4.55
C LYS A 866 -11.88 7.92 -5.69
N THR A 867 -13.16 7.71 -5.38
CA THR A 867 -14.27 7.97 -6.28
C THR A 867 -15.32 8.80 -5.57
N GLY A 868 -16.14 9.50 -6.32
CA GLY A 868 -17.18 10.35 -5.76
C GLY A 868 -18.23 9.55 -4.99
N SER A 869 -18.97 10.22 -4.14
CA SER A 869 -20.13 9.63 -3.44
C SER A 869 -21.15 9.08 -4.44
N LEU A 870 -21.65 7.86 -4.20
CA LEU A 870 -22.72 7.21 -4.98
C LEU A 870 -24.12 7.86 -4.78
N VAL A 871 -24.18 9.12 -4.39
CA VAL A 871 -25.44 9.86 -4.29
C VAL A 871 -25.98 10.11 -5.69
N GLY A 872 -27.16 9.64 -5.98
CA GLY A 872 -27.81 9.69 -7.29
C GLY A 872 -28.27 11.09 -7.76
N ILE A 873 -27.39 12.09 -7.65
CA ILE A 873 -27.55 13.40 -8.29
C ILE A 873 -26.27 13.62 -9.11
N LYS A 874 -26.40 13.57 -10.44
CA LYS A 874 -25.36 14.12 -11.30
C LYS A 874 -25.21 15.61 -10.95
N GLU A 875 -24.15 15.95 -10.22
CA GLU A 875 -23.69 17.33 -10.25
C GLU A 875 -23.32 17.66 -11.70
N ILE A 876 -24.05 18.59 -12.27
CA ILE A 876 -23.65 19.22 -13.54
C ILE A 876 -22.33 19.92 -13.21
N GLU A 877 -21.21 19.42 -13.75
CA GLU A 877 -19.92 20.12 -13.75
C GLU A 877 -20.14 21.51 -14.35
N LYS A 878 -20.31 22.48 -13.48
CA LYS A 878 -20.18 23.86 -13.85
C LYS A 878 -18.71 24.20 -13.74
N ASN A 879 -18.05 24.36 -14.87
CA ASN A 879 -16.72 24.95 -14.95
C ASN A 879 -16.65 26.21 -14.08
N ILE A 880 -16.10 26.06 -12.87
CA ILE A 880 -15.80 27.18 -11.99
C ILE A 880 -14.28 27.33 -12.01
N THR A 881 -13.82 28.16 -12.92
CA THR A 881 -12.48 28.73 -12.84
C THR A 881 -12.44 29.68 -11.63
N ASN A 882 -11.51 29.42 -10.72
CA ASN A 882 -11.06 30.24 -9.60
C ASN A 882 -12.15 30.71 -8.63
N VAL A 883 -12.38 29.96 -7.55
CA VAL A 883 -12.98 30.47 -6.32
C VAL A 883 -12.04 30.21 -5.16
N GLU A 884 -11.49 31.28 -4.59
CA GLU A 884 -10.88 31.26 -3.27
C GLU A 884 -11.92 30.75 -2.26
N ILE A 885 -11.64 29.60 -1.63
CA ILE A 885 -12.51 28.96 -0.64
C ILE A 885 -12.32 29.72 0.67
N SER A 886 -13.16 30.70 0.93
CA SER A 886 -13.28 31.29 2.26
C SER A 886 -14.27 30.47 3.09
N GLN A 887 -13.96 30.24 4.37
CA GLN A 887 -14.53 29.18 5.19
C GLN A 887 -15.82 29.60 5.91
N LEU A 888 -16.93 28.92 5.62
CA LEU A 888 -18.12 28.89 6.45
C LEU A 888 -18.17 27.57 7.22
N ASN A 889 -18.08 27.62 8.54
CA ASN A 889 -18.20 26.45 9.42
C ASN A 889 -19.48 26.53 10.24
N LEU A 890 -20.21 25.40 10.33
CA LEU A 890 -21.43 25.24 11.13
C LEU A 890 -21.19 24.16 12.18
N PHE A 891 -21.44 24.49 13.45
CA PHE A 891 -21.30 23.53 14.55
C PHE A 891 -22.23 23.84 15.74
N PRO A 892 -22.81 22.84 16.42
CA PRO A 892 -22.81 21.44 16.00
C PRO A 892 -23.62 21.26 14.72
N ASN A 893 -23.29 20.22 13.96
CA ASN A 893 -24.06 19.82 12.79
C ASN A 893 -23.96 18.29 12.67
N PRO A 894 -24.97 17.51 13.13
CA PRO A 894 -26.36 17.91 13.41
C PRO A 894 -26.51 18.88 14.58
N ALA A 895 -27.48 19.80 14.47
CA ALA A 895 -27.86 20.73 15.53
C ALA A 895 -29.20 20.31 16.14
N ASN A 896 -29.31 20.52 17.45
CA ASN A 896 -30.56 20.36 18.18
C ASN A 896 -31.25 21.75 18.34
N ASP A 897 -30.70 22.60 19.22
CA ASP A 897 -31.30 23.87 19.61
C ASP A 897 -30.60 25.09 19.02
N VAL A 898 -29.29 25.02 18.87
CA VAL A 898 -28.45 26.16 18.45
C VAL A 898 -27.39 25.69 17.46
N ILE A 899 -27.16 26.49 16.43
CA ILE A 899 -25.99 26.37 15.54
C ILE A 899 -25.04 27.54 15.80
N ASN A 900 -23.75 27.27 15.81
CA ASN A 900 -22.70 28.26 15.74
C ASN A 900 -22.20 28.36 14.29
N ILE A 901 -22.09 29.56 13.82
CA ILE A 901 -21.69 29.89 12.46
C ILE A 901 -20.36 30.64 12.56
N LYS A 902 -19.29 30.03 12.02
CA LYS A 902 -17.97 30.66 11.94
C LYS A 902 -17.71 31.05 10.50
N ILE A 903 -17.33 32.30 10.29
CA ILE A 903 -16.97 32.85 8.98
C ILE A 903 -15.58 33.47 9.09
N GLU A 904 -14.71 33.17 8.12
CA GLU A 904 -13.42 33.85 7.95
C GLU A 904 -13.49 34.79 6.77
N GLY A 905 -13.20 36.07 6.96
CA GLY A 905 -13.31 37.09 5.91
C GLY A 905 -12.51 38.36 6.17
N ASN A 906 -12.22 39.11 5.10
CA ASN A 906 -11.30 40.24 5.12
C ASN A 906 -11.91 41.63 5.25
N GLN A 907 -13.22 41.83 5.44
CA GLN A 907 -13.84 43.15 5.44
C GLN A 907 -14.91 43.36 6.53
N ASN A 908 -15.00 44.63 7.00
CA ASN A 908 -16.00 45.13 7.93
C ASN A 908 -17.35 45.27 7.23
N SER A 909 -18.05 44.19 6.98
CA SER A 909 -19.37 44.22 6.34
C SER A 909 -20.40 43.45 7.15
N MET A 910 -21.67 43.85 7.01
CA MET A 910 -22.80 43.12 7.59
C MET A 910 -22.94 41.77 6.88
N ALA A 911 -23.06 40.68 7.64
CA ALA A 911 -23.38 39.40 7.11
C ALA A 911 -24.83 39.01 7.37
N ILE A 912 -25.50 38.43 6.37
CA ILE A 912 -26.86 37.91 6.47
C ILE A 912 -26.78 36.39 6.41
N VAL A 913 -27.35 35.73 7.40
CA VAL A 913 -27.49 34.29 7.48
C VAL A 913 -28.91 33.87 7.17
N GLN A 914 -29.09 33.02 6.20
CA GLN A 914 -30.38 32.53 5.75
C GLN A 914 -30.42 31.04 5.80
N ILE A 915 -31.43 30.43 6.38
CA ILE A 915 -31.66 28.97 6.40
C ILE A 915 -32.87 28.68 5.48
N TYR A 916 -32.66 27.78 4.54
CA TYR A 916 -33.64 27.31 3.59
C TYR A 916 -33.97 25.84 3.81
N ASP A 917 -35.22 25.46 3.61
CA ASP A 917 -35.59 24.05 3.51
C ASP A 917 -35.17 23.46 2.14
N LEU A 918 -35.26 22.14 1.98
CA LEU A 918 -34.89 21.46 0.73
C LEU A 918 -35.79 21.80 -0.47
N LYS A 919 -36.90 22.50 -0.24
CA LYS A 919 -37.80 23.05 -1.32
C LYS A 919 -37.38 24.44 -1.72
N GLY A 920 -36.38 25.04 -1.07
CA GLY A 920 -35.90 26.40 -1.31
C GLY A 920 -36.68 27.48 -0.58
N ALA A 921 -37.55 27.12 0.36
CA ALA A 921 -38.28 28.13 1.17
C ALA A 921 -37.35 28.64 2.28
N LEU A 922 -37.25 29.96 2.45
CA LEU A 922 -36.56 30.61 3.56
C LEU A 922 -37.31 30.31 4.86
N VAL A 923 -36.69 29.64 5.81
CA VAL A 923 -37.30 29.24 7.08
C VAL A 923 -36.75 30.04 8.26
N LYS A 924 -35.56 30.63 8.13
CA LYS A 924 -35.00 31.51 9.16
C LYS A 924 -33.97 32.47 8.57
N GLU A 925 -33.90 33.68 9.09
CA GLU A 925 -32.93 34.70 8.73
C GLU A 925 -32.44 35.47 9.95
N ALA A 926 -31.17 35.82 9.96
CA ALA A 926 -30.55 36.71 10.93
C ALA A 926 -29.43 37.54 10.27
N SER A 927 -29.24 38.75 10.75
CA SER A 927 -28.13 39.62 10.32
C SER A 927 -27.25 39.93 11.51
N PHE A 928 -25.95 40.08 11.28
CA PHE A 928 -25.02 40.54 12.30
C PHE A 928 -23.99 41.51 11.74
N ASN A 929 -23.64 42.48 12.58
CA ASN A 929 -22.67 43.52 12.29
C ASN A 929 -21.33 43.18 12.97
N GLY A 930 -20.23 43.35 12.25
CA GLY A 930 -18.92 43.38 12.84
C GLY A 930 -18.00 42.17 12.53
N LEU A 931 -17.66 42.05 11.24
CA LEU A 931 -16.40 41.33 10.87
C LEU A 931 -15.24 42.30 11.07
N SER A 932 -14.62 42.32 12.26
CA SER A 932 -13.27 42.85 12.38
C SER A 932 -12.29 41.88 11.68
N LYS A 933 -11.17 42.36 11.15
CA LYS A 933 -10.14 41.51 10.51
C LYS A 933 -9.94 40.21 11.30
N GLY A 934 -10.48 39.08 10.79
CA GLY A 934 -10.38 37.82 11.48
C GLY A 934 -11.64 36.96 11.36
N ILE A 935 -11.90 36.21 12.38
CA ILE A 935 -12.97 35.23 12.47
C ILE A 935 -14.20 35.85 13.12
N ALA A 936 -15.36 35.81 12.45
CA ALA A 936 -16.65 36.14 13.08
C ALA A 936 -17.35 34.85 13.50
N ARG A 937 -17.95 34.86 14.70
CA ARG A 937 -18.77 33.77 15.22
C ARG A 937 -20.14 34.30 15.57
N MET A 938 -21.18 33.59 15.17
CA MET A 938 -22.57 33.88 15.48
C MET A 938 -23.26 32.60 15.98
N SER A 939 -24.10 32.71 16.97
CA SER A 939 -24.99 31.63 17.41
C SER A 939 -26.41 31.93 16.95
N MET A 940 -27.10 30.94 16.37
CA MET A 940 -28.48 31.05 15.94
C MET A 940 -29.31 29.91 16.56
N ASN A 941 -30.39 30.25 17.24
CA ASN A 941 -31.31 29.23 17.77
C ASN A 941 -32.08 28.61 16.59
N VAL A 942 -32.15 27.29 16.57
CA VAL A 942 -32.79 26.47 15.51
C VAL A 942 -33.82 25.47 16.08
N ASN A 943 -34.18 25.55 17.37
CA ASN A 943 -35.07 24.61 18.06
C ASN A 943 -36.49 24.59 17.49
N GLU A 944 -36.92 25.62 16.78
CA GLU A 944 -38.21 25.72 16.10
C GLU A 944 -38.23 25.05 14.71
N LEU A 945 -37.05 24.67 14.17
CA LEU A 945 -36.97 23.96 12.90
C LEU A 945 -37.20 22.47 13.14
N ARG A 946 -37.98 21.82 12.32
CA ARG A 946 -38.22 20.37 12.45
C ARG A 946 -36.97 19.59 12.13
N SER A 947 -36.81 18.41 12.73
CA SER A 947 -35.76 17.48 12.35
C SER A 947 -35.73 17.27 10.83
N GLY A 948 -34.55 17.46 10.20
CA GLY A 948 -34.42 17.39 8.75
C GLY A 948 -33.18 18.11 8.24
N SER A 949 -33.00 18.08 6.92
CA SER A 949 -31.90 18.75 6.22
C SER A 949 -32.31 20.14 5.75
N TYR A 950 -31.41 21.10 5.91
CA TYR A 950 -31.56 22.51 5.53
C TYR A 950 -30.30 22.98 4.81
N ILE A 951 -30.41 24.14 4.11
CA ILE A 951 -29.27 24.83 3.52
C ILE A 951 -29.08 26.14 4.26
N VAL A 952 -27.91 26.34 4.85
CA VAL A 952 -27.51 27.65 5.39
C VAL A 952 -26.77 28.40 4.31
N LYS A 953 -27.26 29.59 4.01
CA LYS A 953 -26.62 30.54 3.08
C LYS A 953 -26.17 31.74 3.88
N VAL A 954 -24.92 32.15 3.73
CA VAL A 954 -24.39 33.36 4.34
C VAL A 954 -23.99 34.33 3.22
N VAL A 955 -24.51 35.53 3.27
CA VAL A 955 -24.18 36.61 2.33
C VAL A 955 -23.40 37.69 3.08
N ASN A 956 -22.18 37.99 2.61
CA ASN A 956 -21.30 39.01 3.18
C ASN A 956 -20.74 39.88 2.06
N GLY A 957 -21.39 41.04 1.86
CA GLY A 957 -21.14 41.89 0.70
C GLY A 957 -21.45 41.18 -0.61
N GLU A 958 -20.47 41.07 -1.52
CA GLU A 958 -20.62 40.34 -2.79
C GLU A 958 -20.36 38.83 -2.65
N GLN A 959 -19.92 38.37 -1.49
CA GLN A 959 -19.60 36.95 -1.26
C GLN A 959 -20.81 36.20 -0.71
N THR A 960 -21.00 34.97 -1.22
CA THR A 960 -22.09 34.10 -0.77
C THR A 960 -21.48 32.72 -0.45
N PHE A 961 -21.75 32.22 0.76
CA PHE A 961 -21.35 30.93 1.24
C PHE A 961 -22.56 30.05 1.51
N THR A 962 -22.51 28.77 1.18
CA THR A 962 -23.58 27.83 1.49
C THR A 962 -23.04 26.58 2.17
N ARG A 963 -23.79 26.06 3.15
CA ARG A 963 -23.50 24.77 3.81
C ARG A 963 -24.80 24.05 4.14
N LYS A 964 -24.72 22.72 4.13
CA LYS A 964 -25.82 21.86 4.58
C LYS A 964 -25.85 21.88 6.12
N LEU A 965 -27.03 22.00 6.68
CA LEU A 965 -27.35 21.90 8.11
C LEU A 965 -28.30 20.74 8.30
N LEU A 966 -27.98 19.87 9.27
CA LEU A 966 -28.89 18.83 9.72
C LEU A 966 -29.44 19.25 11.10
N ILE A 967 -30.75 19.23 11.26
CA ILE A 967 -31.45 19.43 12.54
C ILE A 967 -31.93 18.07 13.01
N GLN A 968 -31.64 17.78 14.28
CA GLN A 968 -32.03 16.51 14.92
C GLN A 968 -32.45 16.81 16.36
N HIS A 969 -33.74 16.76 16.62
CA HIS A 969 -34.35 16.85 17.96
C HIS A 969 -34.66 15.47 18.50
#